data_9d8dd92b4eb1517373ff2b89541c2a54
#
_entry.id   9d8dd92b4eb1517373ff2b89541c2a54
#
_cell.length_a   1.000
_cell.length_b   1.000
_cell.length_c   1.000
_cell.angle_alpha   90.00
_cell.angle_beta   90.00
_cell.angle_gamma   90.00
#
_symmetry.space_group_name_H-M   'P 1'
#
loop_
_entity.id
_entity.type
_entity.pdbx_description
1 polymer ?
#
loop_
_entity_poly.entity_id
_entity_poly.type
_entity_poly.pdbx_seq_one_letter_code
_entity_poly.pdbx_strand_id
1 'polypeptide(L)'
;MTSRLFASIGSFSVRFRWPIVIGWVLITIVSVKAFPGLSDVAKDSQSSFLPASSPSVQAENLAQPFQNSKQGIATLVAARESGVLTASDLQAISTLEGRIRGLSGVTHVQDFGLSPDKHAEQAQVVTDLPPFSAGTNAITLVKAIRATFPGDASGLQVHLTGTIPGFVDQQSQSKSSQGSVQEFSLLFIIALLLIAFRALLAPLITLLPAALVLALASPVIAGSTHLGVQVSAITQFILIVLVLGAGTDYGLFLVFRMREELRRGLEPKDAVRRAVATVGESITFSALIVMAALMSLIIAQFSFYQALGPALAIGIALMLLAGLTLLPALLAIFGRAVFWPSRARLDENPRANIYGRIAAVVVRHPMPVAVSGAIIFGAIAFGQLGTTTAGFADQSAPTGTDSAAGDTLISEHYGSANLNATEFLYKFGTPIWSHADDLQTIQTALQSGGGFATVEGPLAFSGQALTPAQLVAVHDHGSTLVAEALARFVSPDGRTVQYIGVEKGAAAAPIKAIPALRTLADRSGAEVHTVAQGVFGIQPFAYDVNQLSSSDLWHIIPVVAVLIAILLAIVMRSLLAPLYLVTSVLLSYLAALGLTALIFVHFGGQSGINFVLPFLMFVFLMALGSDYNVLVMTRIREESHHLRTGEAVRRAIGATGTTVTTAGLILGGTFAVLAFAGGGASGGSQIQQIGYGVAFGVVMDTFVVRTILVPAIVVLLGRRNWWPSGLWRQGEPALTPAMTPPAPEPAPPLQTTSTR
;
A
#
# COMPACT_ATOMS: atom_id res chain seq x y z
N MET A 1 18.43 26.84 -21.52
CA MET A 1 17.25 27.62 -21.04
C MET A 1 16.83 27.16 -19.64
N THR A 2 16.78 25.88 -19.35
CA THR A 2 16.43 25.29 -18.06
C THR A 2 17.35 25.68 -16.91
N SER A 3 18.68 25.68 -17.10
CA SER A 3 19.64 26.07 -16.04
C SER A 3 19.48 27.52 -15.57
N ARG A 4 19.02 28.44 -16.42
CA ARG A 4 18.75 29.83 -16.03
C ARG A 4 17.51 29.93 -15.15
N LEU A 5 16.48 29.12 -15.41
CA LEU A 5 15.26 29.07 -14.59
C LEU A 5 15.59 28.64 -13.16
N PHE A 6 16.32 27.53 -12.99
CA PHE A 6 16.67 27.01 -11.66
C PHE A 6 17.67 27.94 -10.94
N ALA A 7 18.56 28.60 -11.65
CA ALA A 7 19.39 29.66 -11.09
C ALA A 7 18.56 30.83 -10.55
N SER A 8 17.48 31.20 -11.26
CA SER A 8 16.55 32.23 -10.80
C SER A 8 15.76 31.78 -9.56
N ILE A 9 15.26 30.52 -9.55
CA ILE A 9 14.57 29.91 -8.38
C ILE A 9 15.52 29.89 -7.17
N GLY A 10 16.77 29.45 -7.33
CA GLY A 10 17.75 29.43 -6.27
C GLY A 10 18.04 30.84 -5.73
N SER A 11 18.17 31.84 -6.63
CA SER A 11 18.38 33.23 -6.26
C SER A 11 17.18 33.82 -5.51
N PHE A 12 15.96 33.51 -5.97
CA PHE A 12 14.71 33.89 -5.30
C PHE A 12 14.64 33.28 -3.89
N SER A 13 14.86 31.98 -3.74
CA SER A 13 14.79 31.26 -2.46
C SER A 13 15.83 31.79 -1.45
N VAL A 14 17.04 32.11 -1.89
CA VAL A 14 18.07 32.69 -1.04
C VAL A 14 17.76 34.15 -0.66
N ARG A 15 17.22 34.96 -1.60
CA ARG A 15 16.88 36.35 -1.36
C ARG A 15 15.70 36.50 -0.38
N PHE A 16 14.66 35.70 -0.57
CA PHE A 16 13.43 35.72 0.19
C PHE A 16 13.34 34.62 1.26
N ARG A 17 14.49 34.13 1.77
CA ARG A 17 14.54 32.97 2.67
C ARG A 17 13.63 33.06 3.89
N TRP A 18 13.57 34.24 4.58
CA TRP A 18 12.71 34.44 5.75
C TRP A 18 11.20 34.46 5.37
N PRO A 19 10.78 35.31 4.41
CA PRO A 19 9.38 35.25 3.92
C PRO A 19 8.91 33.87 3.47
N ILE A 20 9.77 33.09 2.82
CA ILE A 20 9.43 31.74 2.37
C ILE A 20 9.18 30.83 3.57
N VAL A 21 10.07 30.79 4.55
CA VAL A 21 9.91 29.96 5.76
C VAL A 21 8.66 30.36 6.53
N ILE A 22 8.46 31.64 6.76
CA ILE A 22 7.28 32.17 7.46
C ILE A 22 6.01 31.85 6.66
N GLY A 23 6.01 32.02 5.35
CA GLY A 23 4.89 31.71 4.47
C GLY A 23 4.49 30.24 4.52
N TRP A 24 5.44 29.32 4.43
CA TRP A 24 5.18 27.88 4.57
C TRP A 24 4.57 27.52 5.91
N VAL A 25 5.13 28.06 7.01
CA VAL A 25 4.60 27.81 8.36
C VAL A 25 3.19 28.38 8.52
N LEU A 26 2.95 29.62 8.07
CA LEU A 26 1.64 30.27 8.16
C LEU A 26 0.59 29.53 7.32
N ILE A 27 0.89 29.19 6.07
CA ILE A 27 -0.01 28.44 5.19
C ILE A 27 -0.35 27.10 5.83
N THR A 28 0.62 26.39 6.38
CA THR A 28 0.40 25.09 7.06
C THR A 28 -0.51 25.26 8.26
N ILE A 29 -0.24 26.24 9.16
CA ILE A 29 -1.06 26.49 10.36
C ILE A 29 -2.50 26.86 9.98
N VAL A 30 -2.66 27.75 9.01
CA VAL A 30 -3.99 28.19 8.54
C VAL A 30 -4.75 27.00 7.93
N SER A 31 -4.10 26.22 7.07
CA SER A 31 -4.74 25.08 6.40
C SER A 31 -5.17 24.00 7.40
N VAL A 32 -4.33 23.65 8.36
CA VAL A 32 -4.64 22.64 9.40
C VAL A 32 -5.78 23.11 10.32
N LYS A 33 -5.92 24.42 10.57
CA LYS A 33 -7.02 24.92 11.40
C LYS A 33 -8.32 25.17 10.64
N ALA A 34 -8.24 25.51 9.35
CA ALA A 34 -9.39 25.91 8.56
C ALA A 34 -10.08 24.75 7.83
N PHE A 35 -9.37 23.65 7.58
CA PHE A 35 -9.87 22.53 6.78
C PHE A 35 -9.80 21.22 7.57
N PRO A 36 -10.73 20.25 7.29
CA PRO A 36 -10.70 18.94 7.91
C PRO A 36 -9.42 18.18 7.55
N GLY A 37 -9.03 17.24 8.41
CA GLY A 37 -7.95 16.31 8.13
C GLY A 37 -8.37 15.22 7.14
N LEU A 38 -7.37 14.50 6.62
CA LEU A 38 -7.61 13.39 5.68
C LEU A 38 -8.40 12.26 6.35
N SER A 39 -8.17 12.01 7.63
CA SER A 39 -8.91 11.02 8.44
C SER A 39 -10.39 11.33 8.58
N ASP A 40 -10.78 12.60 8.48
CA ASP A 40 -12.17 13.03 8.70
C ASP A 40 -13.03 12.85 7.45
N VAL A 41 -12.39 12.75 6.27
CA VAL A 41 -13.04 12.62 4.96
C VAL A 41 -12.81 11.25 4.31
N ALA A 42 -12.01 10.38 4.92
CA ALA A 42 -11.75 9.05 4.41
C ALA A 42 -13.04 8.21 4.41
N LYS A 43 -13.31 7.54 3.29
CA LYS A 43 -14.42 6.59 3.19
C LYS A 43 -13.99 5.25 3.75
N ASP A 44 -14.74 4.76 4.74
CA ASP A 44 -14.45 3.50 5.42
C ASP A 44 -15.20 2.30 4.81
N SER A 45 -16.17 2.51 3.89
CA SER A 45 -16.92 1.42 3.29
C SER A 45 -16.15 0.79 2.12
N GLN A 46 -15.82 -0.48 2.25
CA GLN A 46 -15.06 -1.24 1.26
C GLN A 46 -15.82 -1.45 -0.05
N SER A 47 -17.15 -1.60 0.00
CA SER A 47 -18.01 -1.74 -1.17
C SER A 47 -18.01 -0.48 -2.06
N SER A 48 -17.71 0.69 -1.50
CA SER A 48 -17.63 1.94 -2.28
C SER A 48 -16.49 1.99 -3.29
N PHE A 49 -15.55 1.05 -3.23
CA PHE A 49 -14.41 0.98 -4.15
C PHE A 49 -14.66 0.13 -5.39
N LEU A 50 -15.71 -0.70 -5.40
CA LEU A 50 -16.09 -1.48 -6.57
C LEU A 50 -17.04 -0.67 -7.48
N PRO A 51 -16.95 -0.82 -8.81
CA PRO A 51 -17.95 -0.27 -9.73
C PRO A 51 -19.34 -0.83 -9.42
N ALA A 52 -20.37 -0.01 -9.63
CA ALA A 52 -21.76 -0.42 -9.44
C ALA A 52 -22.17 -1.61 -10.35
N SER A 53 -21.43 -1.83 -11.44
CA SER A 53 -21.60 -2.97 -12.35
C SER A 53 -20.99 -4.28 -11.84
N SER A 54 -20.23 -4.27 -10.75
CA SER A 54 -19.62 -5.48 -10.19
C SER A 54 -20.69 -6.45 -9.67
N PRO A 55 -20.58 -7.75 -9.95
CA PRO A 55 -21.59 -8.73 -9.53
C PRO A 55 -21.84 -8.75 -8.02
N SER A 56 -20.82 -8.58 -7.19
CA SER A 56 -20.96 -8.49 -5.73
C SER A 56 -21.73 -7.25 -5.27
N VAL A 57 -21.54 -6.08 -5.94
CA VAL A 57 -22.31 -4.85 -5.64
C VAL A 57 -23.77 -5.01 -6.09
N GLN A 58 -24.02 -5.67 -7.21
CA GLN A 58 -25.38 -5.97 -7.64
C GLN A 58 -26.07 -6.95 -6.67
N ALA A 59 -25.35 -7.97 -6.20
CA ALA A 59 -25.87 -8.87 -5.17
C ALA A 59 -26.10 -8.13 -3.82
N GLU A 60 -25.23 -7.23 -3.41
CA GLU A 60 -25.43 -6.36 -2.23
C GLU A 60 -26.72 -5.55 -2.35
N ASN A 61 -27.02 -5.00 -3.52
CA ASN A 61 -28.27 -4.27 -3.76
C ASN A 61 -29.51 -5.20 -3.64
N LEU A 62 -29.39 -6.46 -4.03
CA LEU A 62 -30.46 -7.44 -3.86
C LEU A 62 -30.61 -7.86 -2.39
N ALA A 63 -29.53 -7.85 -1.60
CA ALA A 63 -29.54 -8.17 -0.18
C ALA A 63 -30.12 -7.05 0.70
N GLN A 64 -30.20 -5.80 0.19
CA GLN A 64 -30.68 -4.65 0.98
C GLN A 64 -32.00 -4.85 1.72
N PRO A 65 -33.03 -5.54 1.20
CA PRO A 65 -34.26 -5.79 1.95
C PRO A 65 -34.10 -6.65 3.18
N PHE A 66 -33.07 -7.51 3.22
CA PHE A 66 -32.74 -8.40 4.34
C PHE A 66 -31.75 -7.78 5.30
N GLN A 67 -30.87 -6.99 4.75
CA GLN A 67 -29.98 -6.14 5.51
C GLN A 67 -30.69 -4.81 5.67
N ASN A 68 -31.22 -4.53 6.85
CA ASN A 68 -31.39 -3.13 7.17
C ASN A 68 -30.01 -2.51 6.92
N SER A 69 -29.86 -1.75 5.85
CA SER A 69 -28.60 -1.14 5.38
C SER A 69 -27.91 -0.26 6.45
N LYS A 70 -28.54 -0.16 7.61
CA LYS A 70 -28.09 0.55 8.80
C LYS A 70 -27.79 -0.38 9.98
N GLN A 71 -28.01 -1.70 9.87
CA GLN A 71 -27.87 -2.63 10.99
C GLN A 71 -26.74 -3.62 10.72
N GLY A 72 -25.61 -3.39 11.34
CA GLY A 72 -24.53 -4.35 11.40
C GLY A 72 -24.71 -5.34 12.56
N ILE A 73 -24.06 -6.48 12.40
CA ILE A 73 -24.21 -7.61 13.32
C ILE A 73 -22.87 -7.85 14.03
N ALA A 74 -22.96 -8.07 15.33
CA ALA A 74 -21.89 -8.64 16.14
C ALA A 74 -22.38 -9.95 16.77
N THR A 75 -21.49 -10.90 16.97
CA THR A 75 -21.79 -12.20 17.57
C THR A 75 -21.18 -12.26 18.97
N LEU A 76 -22.04 -12.43 19.96
CA LEU A 76 -21.64 -12.73 21.33
C LEU A 76 -21.50 -14.25 21.45
N VAL A 77 -20.40 -14.73 21.98
CA VAL A 77 -20.21 -16.14 22.30
C VAL A 77 -19.73 -16.26 23.75
N ALA A 78 -20.36 -17.14 24.49
CA ALA A 78 -20.02 -17.44 25.86
C ALA A 78 -19.74 -18.94 26.01
N ALA A 79 -18.62 -19.31 26.62
CA ALA A 79 -18.23 -20.72 26.80
C ALA A 79 -17.51 -20.92 28.15
N ARG A 80 -17.49 -22.15 28.62
CA ARG A 80 -16.60 -22.57 29.71
C ARG A 80 -15.35 -23.21 29.19
N GLU A 81 -14.22 -22.91 29.85
CA GLU A 81 -12.92 -23.50 29.49
C GLU A 81 -12.93 -25.03 29.65
N SER A 82 -13.76 -25.54 30.61
CA SER A 82 -13.94 -26.97 30.81
C SER A 82 -15.34 -27.29 31.30
N GLY A 83 -16.01 -28.26 30.69
CA GLY A 83 -17.35 -28.73 31.04
C GLY A 83 -18.48 -27.99 30.35
N VAL A 84 -19.69 -28.52 30.44
CA VAL A 84 -20.90 -27.96 29.86
C VAL A 84 -21.37 -26.72 30.64
N LEU A 85 -22.09 -25.83 29.95
CA LEU A 85 -22.70 -24.66 30.57
C LEU A 85 -23.77 -25.11 31.63
N THR A 86 -23.69 -24.52 32.81
CA THR A 86 -24.62 -24.78 33.89
C THR A 86 -25.84 -23.86 33.82
N ALA A 87 -26.92 -24.19 34.58
CA ALA A 87 -28.11 -23.31 34.65
C ALA A 87 -27.77 -21.90 35.19
N SER A 88 -26.77 -21.78 36.08
CA SER A 88 -26.29 -20.49 36.55
C SER A 88 -25.55 -19.69 35.47
N ASP A 89 -24.84 -20.37 34.55
CA ASP A 89 -24.17 -19.72 33.43
C ASP A 89 -25.19 -19.18 32.44
N LEU A 90 -26.18 -19.97 32.07
CA LEU A 90 -27.29 -19.54 31.20
C LEU A 90 -28.04 -18.33 31.75
N GLN A 91 -28.26 -18.30 33.08
CA GLN A 91 -28.88 -17.14 33.73
C GLN A 91 -27.94 -15.91 33.70
N ALA A 92 -26.63 -16.11 33.84
CA ALA A 92 -25.64 -15.03 33.72
C ALA A 92 -25.58 -14.47 32.31
N ILE A 93 -25.61 -15.34 31.30
CA ILE A 93 -25.61 -14.96 29.85
C ILE A 93 -26.90 -14.19 29.53
N SER A 94 -28.07 -14.68 29.94
CA SER A 94 -29.35 -13.97 29.72
C SER A 94 -29.37 -12.58 30.41
N THR A 95 -28.76 -12.47 31.59
CA THR A 95 -28.63 -11.18 32.30
C THR A 95 -27.67 -10.24 31.53
N LEU A 96 -26.59 -10.78 30.96
CA LEU A 96 -25.64 -10.06 30.13
C LEU A 96 -26.31 -9.54 28.84
N GLU A 97 -27.05 -10.37 28.15
CA GLU A 97 -27.84 -10.00 26.97
C GLU A 97 -28.83 -8.89 27.28
N GLY A 98 -29.51 -8.96 28.42
CA GLY A 98 -30.40 -7.90 28.92
C GLY A 98 -29.66 -6.56 29.07
N ARG A 99 -28.45 -6.59 29.64
CA ARG A 99 -27.59 -5.39 29.75
C ARG A 99 -27.16 -4.85 28.39
N ILE A 100 -26.75 -5.72 27.49
CA ILE A 100 -26.31 -5.34 26.11
C ILE A 100 -27.51 -4.73 25.36
N ARG A 101 -28.71 -5.30 25.48
CA ARG A 101 -29.94 -4.78 24.85
C ARG A 101 -30.28 -3.36 25.32
N GLY A 102 -29.88 -2.96 26.54
CA GLY A 102 -30.04 -1.61 27.06
C GLY A 102 -29.04 -0.58 26.59
N LEU A 103 -28.01 -0.97 25.83
CA LEU A 103 -26.99 -0.03 25.36
C LEU A 103 -27.47 0.78 24.15
N SER A 104 -27.12 2.07 24.14
CA SER A 104 -27.37 2.93 22.97
C SER A 104 -26.57 2.44 21.77
N GLY A 105 -27.23 2.24 20.62
CA GLY A 105 -26.65 1.69 19.41
C GLY A 105 -26.89 0.19 19.22
N VAL A 106 -27.50 -0.50 20.19
CA VAL A 106 -28.00 -1.87 20.05
C VAL A 106 -29.49 -1.82 19.76
N THR A 107 -29.90 -2.43 18.67
CA THR A 107 -31.31 -2.48 18.26
C THR A 107 -32.01 -3.72 18.83
N HIS A 108 -31.32 -4.86 18.76
CA HIS A 108 -31.87 -6.14 19.21
C HIS A 108 -30.75 -7.10 19.62
N VAL A 109 -31.04 -8.01 20.57
CA VAL A 109 -30.17 -9.14 20.91
C VAL A 109 -30.99 -10.40 20.78
N GLN A 110 -30.58 -11.28 19.88
CA GLN A 110 -31.25 -12.55 19.58
C GLN A 110 -30.39 -13.71 20.05
N ASP A 111 -30.91 -14.50 20.94
CA ASP A 111 -30.30 -15.74 21.40
C ASP A 111 -30.46 -16.83 20.32
N PHE A 112 -29.36 -17.52 19.96
CA PHE A 112 -29.31 -18.66 19.05
C PHE A 112 -29.22 -19.99 19.80
N GLY A 113 -29.09 -19.95 21.11
CA GLY A 113 -29.04 -21.10 21.97
C GLY A 113 -27.70 -21.80 22.08
N LEU A 114 -27.75 -22.94 22.73
CA LEU A 114 -26.59 -23.75 23.04
C LEU A 114 -25.98 -24.41 21.80
N SER A 115 -24.66 -24.53 21.82
CA SER A 115 -23.92 -25.36 20.87
C SER A 115 -24.34 -26.83 20.92
N PRO A 116 -24.11 -27.61 19.84
CA PRO A 116 -24.45 -29.04 19.83
C PRO A 116 -23.81 -29.84 20.97
N ASP A 117 -22.62 -29.45 21.40
CA ASP A 117 -21.88 -30.06 22.52
C ASP A 117 -22.21 -29.46 23.90
N LYS A 118 -23.05 -28.42 23.95
CA LYS A 118 -23.52 -27.72 25.15
C LYS A 118 -22.40 -27.00 25.93
N HIS A 119 -21.24 -26.75 25.33
CA HIS A 119 -20.15 -26.04 25.97
C HIS A 119 -20.20 -24.53 25.76
N ALA A 120 -20.91 -24.08 24.72
CA ALA A 120 -21.04 -22.67 24.39
C ALA A 120 -22.49 -22.26 24.13
N GLU A 121 -22.78 -20.96 24.30
CA GLU A 121 -24.02 -20.29 23.92
C GLU A 121 -23.69 -19.11 23.01
N GLN A 122 -24.48 -18.92 21.95
CA GLN A 122 -24.28 -17.88 20.95
C GLN A 122 -25.48 -16.95 20.87
N ALA A 123 -25.24 -15.65 20.91
CA ALA A 123 -26.27 -14.65 20.65
C ALA A 123 -25.81 -13.64 19.58
N GLN A 124 -26.75 -13.14 18.81
CA GLN A 124 -26.52 -12.13 17.80
C GLN A 124 -26.91 -10.75 18.33
N VAL A 125 -26.01 -9.81 18.29
CA VAL A 125 -26.22 -8.40 18.65
C VAL A 125 -26.40 -7.60 17.39
N VAL A 126 -27.61 -7.15 17.13
CA VAL A 126 -27.95 -6.29 16.00
C VAL A 126 -27.78 -4.83 16.42
N THR A 127 -27.04 -4.06 15.64
CA THR A 127 -26.70 -2.67 15.94
C THR A 127 -27.36 -1.71 14.94
N ASP A 128 -27.44 -0.44 15.28
CA ASP A 128 -27.88 0.65 14.38
C ASP A 128 -26.75 1.16 13.46
N LEU A 129 -25.60 0.48 13.47
CA LEU A 129 -24.44 0.82 12.65
C LEU A 129 -24.47 0.02 11.34
N PRO A 130 -24.03 0.61 10.21
CA PRO A 130 -23.86 -0.13 8.97
C PRO A 130 -22.95 -1.35 9.13
N PRO A 131 -23.17 -2.44 8.37
CA PRO A 131 -22.21 -3.54 8.24
C PRO A 131 -20.84 -2.99 7.84
N PHE A 132 -19.77 -3.58 8.32
CA PHE A 132 -18.38 -3.14 8.07
C PHE A 132 -18.03 -1.76 8.65
N SER A 133 -18.80 -1.26 9.61
CA SER A 133 -18.53 0.00 10.30
C SER A 133 -17.32 -0.14 11.22
N ALA A 134 -16.33 0.74 11.05
CA ALA A 134 -15.12 0.78 11.88
C ALA A 134 -14.84 2.19 12.45
N GLY A 135 -15.76 3.13 12.26
CA GLY A 135 -15.62 4.51 12.73
C GLY A 135 -15.71 4.65 14.27
N THR A 136 -15.62 5.87 14.76
CA THR A 136 -15.60 6.20 16.20
C THR A 136 -16.83 5.62 16.93
N ASN A 137 -17.99 5.62 16.29
CA ASN A 137 -19.22 5.09 16.86
C ASN A 137 -19.13 3.56 17.06
N ALA A 138 -18.58 2.82 16.08
CA ALA A 138 -18.40 1.39 16.20
C ALA A 138 -17.40 1.04 17.31
N ILE A 139 -16.28 1.77 17.39
CA ILE A 139 -15.29 1.59 18.46
C ILE A 139 -15.94 1.84 19.85
N THR A 140 -16.75 2.88 19.97
CA THR A 140 -17.42 3.22 21.23
C THR A 140 -18.42 2.14 21.62
N LEU A 141 -19.23 1.67 20.67
CA LEU A 141 -20.23 0.62 20.91
C LEU A 141 -19.58 -0.71 21.28
N VAL A 142 -18.58 -1.17 20.54
CA VAL A 142 -17.86 -2.43 20.83
C VAL A 142 -17.21 -2.37 22.22
N LYS A 143 -16.59 -1.24 22.58
CA LYS A 143 -16.04 -1.04 23.93
C LYS A 143 -17.12 -1.05 25.01
N ALA A 144 -18.27 -0.42 24.75
CA ALA A 144 -19.39 -0.42 25.71
C ALA A 144 -19.95 -1.83 25.93
N ILE A 145 -20.10 -2.64 24.87
CA ILE A 145 -20.52 -4.03 24.96
C ILE A 145 -19.51 -4.84 25.78
N ARG A 146 -18.23 -4.78 25.42
CA ARG A 146 -17.16 -5.50 26.14
C ARG A 146 -17.03 -5.11 27.61
N ALA A 147 -17.35 -3.85 27.95
CA ALA A 147 -17.35 -3.39 29.33
C ALA A 147 -18.47 -4.03 30.21
N THR A 148 -19.46 -4.69 29.58
CA THR A 148 -20.50 -5.42 30.30
C THR A 148 -20.12 -6.86 30.64
N PHE A 149 -19.00 -7.37 30.09
CA PHE A 149 -18.60 -8.76 30.29
C PHE A 149 -18.27 -9.07 31.75
N PRO A 150 -18.56 -10.30 32.21
CA PRO A 150 -18.16 -10.73 33.52
C PRO A 150 -16.63 -10.80 33.62
N GLY A 151 -16.07 -10.50 34.78
CA GLY A 151 -14.62 -10.64 34.99
C GLY A 151 -14.18 -12.11 35.05
N ASP A 152 -12.88 -12.36 34.92
CA ASP A 152 -12.24 -13.69 34.87
C ASP A 152 -12.60 -14.63 36.07
N ALA A 153 -13.05 -14.07 37.18
CA ALA A 153 -13.44 -14.84 38.38
C ALA A 153 -14.70 -15.73 38.19
N SER A 154 -15.48 -15.54 37.12
CA SER A 154 -16.70 -16.31 36.85
C SER A 154 -16.42 -17.68 36.22
N GLY A 155 -15.28 -17.93 35.66
CA GLY A 155 -14.94 -19.13 34.85
C GLY A 155 -15.74 -19.23 33.56
N LEU A 156 -16.47 -18.19 33.18
CA LEU A 156 -17.21 -18.04 31.93
C LEU A 156 -16.43 -17.12 31.02
N GLN A 157 -15.94 -17.63 29.89
CA GLN A 157 -15.30 -16.86 28.85
C GLN A 157 -16.38 -16.25 27.96
N VAL A 158 -16.35 -14.93 27.77
CA VAL A 158 -17.32 -14.20 26.93
C VAL A 158 -16.56 -13.33 25.96
N HIS A 159 -16.84 -13.51 24.69
CA HIS A 159 -16.19 -12.78 23.61
C HIS A 159 -17.20 -12.20 22.63
N LEU A 160 -16.84 -11.07 22.02
CA LEU A 160 -17.63 -10.41 20.99
C LEU A 160 -16.87 -10.47 19.66
N THR A 161 -17.44 -11.19 18.70
CA THR A 161 -16.86 -11.38 17.37
C THR A 161 -17.83 -11.03 16.25
N GLY A 162 -17.47 -11.31 15.02
CA GLY A 162 -18.21 -10.98 13.80
C GLY A 162 -17.69 -9.73 13.13
N THR A 163 -18.43 -9.22 12.14
CA THR A 163 -17.92 -8.20 11.20
C THR A 163 -17.51 -6.91 11.90
N ILE A 164 -18.38 -6.30 12.71
CA ILE A 164 -18.09 -5.01 13.36
C ILE A 164 -16.96 -5.13 14.38
N PRO A 165 -16.98 -6.06 15.36
CA PRO A 165 -15.89 -6.23 16.32
C PRO A 165 -14.55 -6.55 15.66
N GLY A 166 -14.54 -7.41 14.64
CA GLY A 166 -13.34 -7.75 13.88
C GLY A 166 -12.72 -6.53 13.20
N PHE A 167 -13.53 -5.69 12.56
CA PHE A 167 -13.04 -4.43 11.96
C PHE A 167 -12.55 -3.43 13.01
N VAL A 168 -13.24 -3.31 14.15
CA VAL A 168 -12.81 -2.45 15.25
C VAL A 168 -11.48 -2.91 15.82
N ASP A 169 -11.30 -4.20 16.01
CA ASP A 169 -10.04 -4.77 16.52
C ASP A 169 -8.91 -4.60 15.49
N GLN A 170 -9.18 -4.84 14.21
CA GLN A 170 -8.23 -4.61 13.13
C GLN A 170 -7.82 -3.13 13.04
N GLN A 171 -8.78 -2.21 13.13
CA GLN A 171 -8.50 -0.78 13.12
C GLN A 171 -7.72 -0.33 14.36
N SER A 172 -8.07 -0.86 15.55
CA SER A 172 -7.38 -0.55 16.79
C SER A 172 -5.95 -1.04 16.78
N GLN A 173 -5.71 -2.24 16.27
CA GLN A 173 -4.37 -2.79 16.09
C GLN A 173 -3.58 -2.03 15.01
N SER A 174 -4.23 -1.66 13.91
CA SER A 174 -3.61 -0.83 12.87
C SER A 174 -3.22 0.55 13.40
N LYS A 175 -4.05 1.20 14.22
CA LYS A 175 -3.72 2.50 14.86
C LYS A 175 -2.57 2.39 15.84
N SER A 176 -2.52 1.35 16.67
CA SER A 176 -1.40 1.13 17.60
C SER A 176 -0.10 0.82 16.87
N SER A 177 -0.16 -0.01 15.83
CA SER A 177 0.96 -0.30 14.95
C SER A 177 1.40 0.93 14.17
N GLN A 178 0.46 1.77 13.70
CA GLN A 178 0.74 3.00 12.96
C GLN A 178 1.55 4.01 13.78
N GLY A 179 1.23 4.19 15.07
CA GLY A 179 2.01 5.03 15.98
C GLY A 179 3.46 4.53 16.12
N SER A 180 3.63 3.26 16.41
CA SER A 180 4.95 2.64 16.53
C SER A 180 5.73 2.67 15.22
N VAL A 181 5.08 2.37 14.09
CA VAL A 181 5.69 2.46 12.74
C VAL A 181 6.21 3.87 12.50
N GLN A 182 5.41 4.90 12.81
CA GLN A 182 5.76 6.27 12.54
C GLN A 182 6.97 6.73 13.40
N GLU A 183 6.99 6.35 14.68
CA GLU A 183 8.09 6.66 15.58
C GLU A 183 9.38 5.93 15.18
N PHE A 184 9.32 4.62 14.96
CA PHE A 184 10.49 3.83 14.54
C PHE A 184 11.01 4.25 13.16
N SER A 185 10.13 4.56 12.21
CA SER A 185 10.53 5.06 10.89
C SER A 185 11.26 6.40 11.01
N LEU A 186 10.73 7.32 11.80
CA LEU A 186 11.35 8.61 12.00
C LEU A 186 12.73 8.49 12.66
N LEU A 187 12.84 7.68 13.72
CA LEU A 187 14.13 7.42 14.40
C LEU A 187 15.13 6.76 13.45
N PHE A 188 14.69 5.79 12.67
CA PHE A 188 15.54 5.09 11.70
C PHE A 188 16.03 6.01 10.59
N ILE A 189 15.13 6.83 10.02
CA ILE A 189 15.49 7.85 9.01
C ILE A 189 16.49 8.85 9.59
N ILE A 190 16.25 9.34 10.80
CA ILE A 190 17.18 10.26 11.47
C ILE A 190 18.54 9.60 11.66
N ALA A 191 18.59 8.36 12.14
CA ALA A 191 19.84 7.63 12.34
C ALA A 191 20.61 7.43 11.02
N LEU A 192 19.93 7.02 9.96
CA LEU A 192 20.54 6.88 8.63
C LEU A 192 21.02 8.22 8.06
N LEU A 193 20.25 9.28 8.22
CA LEU A 193 20.65 10.62 7.77
C LEU A 193 21.85 11.14 8.58
N LEU A 194 21.92 10.86 9.89
CA LEU A 194 23.07 11.20 10.72
C LEU A 194 24.35 10.50 10.22
N ILE A 195 24.24 9.22 9.88
CA ILE A 195 25.35 8.44 9.31
C ILE A 195 25.75 8.98 7.94
N ALA A 196 24.76 9.29 7.08
CA ALA A 196 24.98 9.77 5.72
C ALA A 196 25.62 11.15 5.67
N PHE A 197 25.07 12.11 6.42
CA PHE A 197 25.56 13.48 6.42
C PHE A 197 26.76 13.67 7.34
N ARG A 198 26.92 12.81 8.35
CA ARG A 198 27.90 13.00 9.45
C ARG A 198 27.76 14.38 10.07
N ALA A 199 26.51 14.82 10.26
CA ALA A 199 26.15 16.15 10.76
C ALA A 199 24.84 16.05 11.54
N LEU A 200 24.68 16.84 12.60
CA LEU A 200 23.50 16.80 13.47
C LEU A 200 22.34 17.63 12.93
N LEU A 201 22.63 18.78 12.30
CA LEU A 201 21.59 19.69 11.81
C LEU A 201 21.06 19.33 10.42
N ALA A 202 21.86 18.66 9.57
CA ALA A 202 21.44 18.31 8.22
C ALA A 202 20.18 17.45 8.18
N PRO A 203 20.02 16.37 8.99
CA PRO A 203 18.80 15.60 9.06
C PRO A 203 17.57 16.43 9.40
N LEU A 204 17.68 17.31 10.41
CA LEU A 204 16.57 18.17 10.82
C LEU A 204 16.14 19.14 9.72
N ILE A 205 17.11 19.73 9.02
CA ILE A 205 16.85 20.66 7.92
C ILE A 205 16.24 19.97 6.72
N THR A 206 16.55 18.70 6.48
CA THR A 206 15.96 17.91 5.38
C THR A 206 14.57 17.36 5.72
N LEU A 207 14.32 17.00 6.98
CA LEU A 207 13.04 16.46 7.44
C LEU A 207 11.99 17.54 7.71
N LEU A 208 12.38 18.76 8.09
CA LEU A 208 11.43 19.84 8.38
C LEU A 208 10.52 20.19 7.19
N PRO A 209 11.00 20.31 5.93
CA PRO A 209 10.14 20.48 4.78
C PRO A 209 9.15 19.32 4.59
N ALA A 210 9.59 18.08 4.77
CA ALA A 210 8.73 16.93 4.64
C ALA A 210 7.63 16.91 5.72
N ALA A 211 7.95 17.27 6.97
CA ALA A 211 6.97 17.37 8.04
C ALA A 211 5.91 18.46 7.77
N LEU A 212 6.33 19.64 7.30
CA LEU A 212 5.42 20.72 6.92
C LEU A 212 4.55 20.34 5.72
N VAL A 213 5.13 19.65 4.74
CA VAL A 213 4.37 19.14 3.58
C VAL A 213 3.34 18.11 4.02
N LEU A 214 3.68 17.17 4.90
CA LEU A 214 2.71 16.19 5.41
C LEU A 214 1.54 16.86 6.14
N ALA A 215 1.85 17.86 6.99
CA ALA A 215 0.81 18.62 7.68
C ALA A 215 -0.08 19.40 6.71
N LEU A 216 0.49 19.99 5.64
CA LEU A 216 -0.24 20.74 4.63
C LEU A 216 -0.98 19.85 3.63
N ALA A 217 -0.40 18.69 3.27
CA ALA A 217 -0.99 17.78 2.28
C ALA A 217 -2.31 17.20 2.77
N SER A 218 -2.45 16.90 4.07
CA SER A 218 -3.67 16.35 4.65
C SER A 218 -4.91 17.24 4.37
N PRO A 219 -4.96 18.51 4.76
CA PRO A 219 -6.11 19.38 4.45
C PRO A 219 -6.27 19.71 2.96
N VAL A 220 -5.16 19.79 2.20
CA VAL A 220 -5.25 20.06 0.74
C VAL A 220 -5.89 18.87 0.01
N ILE A 221 -5.50 17.65 0.35
CA ILE A 221 -6.10 16.44 -0.23
C ILE A 221 -7.54 16.29 0.26
N ALA A 222 -7.84 16.56 1.55
CA ALA A 222 -9.20 16.57 2.04
C ALA A 222 -10.08 17.60 1.28
N GLY A 223 -9.55 18.78 0.98
CA GLY A 223 -10.24 19.76 0.14
C GLY A 223 -10.49 19.28 -1.29
N SER A 224 -9.62 18.42 -1.85
CA SER A 224 -9.81 17.86 -3.20
C SER A 224 -10.97 16.85 -3.30
N THR A 225 -11.52 16.37 -2.18
CA THR A 225 -12.70 15.49 -2.17
C THR A 225 -13.94 16.21 -2.75
N HIS A 226 -14.02 17.52 -2.60
CA HIS A 226 -15.07 18.33 -3.25
C HIS A 226 -14.98 18.33 -4.79
N LEU A 227 -13.82 17.97 -5.34
CA LEU A 227 -13.58 17.81 -6.77
C LEU A 227 -13.77 16.35 -7.24
N GLY A 228 -14.29 15.48 -6.37
CA GLY A 228 -14.54 14.07 -6.67
C GLY A 228 -13.38 13.12 -6.37
N VAL A 229 -12.26 13.60 -5.81
CA VAL A 229 -11.17 12.73 -5.37
C VAL A 229 -11.63 11.93 -4.15
N GLN A 230 -11.67 10.61 -4.27
CA GLN A 230 -11.96 9.75 -3.13
C GLN A 230 -10.69 9.53 -2.31
N VAL A 231 -10.83 9.27 -1.02
CA VAL A 231 -9.70 9.05 -0.10
C VAL A 231 -10.01 7.88 0.80
N SER A 232 -9.02 7.03 1.01
CA SER A 232 -9.08 5.89 1.93
C SER A 232 -8.08 6.06 3.09
N ALA A 233 -8.25 5.32 4.18
CA ALA A 233 -7.31 5.31 5.30
C ALA A 233 -5.88 4.91 4.88
N ILE A 234 -5.73 3.99 3.93
CA ILE A 234 -4.44 3.56 3.37
C ILE A 234 -3.74 4.70 2.64
N THR A 235 -4.48 5.64 2.02
CA THR A 235 -3.91 6.80 1.32
C THR A 235 -3.02 7.63 2.24
N GLN A 236 -3.46 7.89 3.48
CA GLN A 236 -2.68 8.67 4.45
C GLN A 236 -1.37 7.98 4.80
N PHE A 237 -1.41 6.67 4.96
CA PHE A 237 -0.26 5.88 5.31
C PHE A 237 0.81 5.89 4.19
N ILE A 238 0.38 5.65 2.96
CA ILE A 238 1.25 5.67 1.78
C ILE A 238 1.82 7.08 1.54
N LEU A 239 0.99 8.12 1.75
CA LEU A 239 1.41 9.51 1.63
C LEU A 239 2.57 9.85 2.58
N ILE A 240 2.51 9.41 3.84
CA ILE A 240 3.57 9.63 4.83
C ILE A 240 4.88 9.05 4.32
N VAL A 241 4.89 7.79 3.92
CA VAL A 241 6.10 7.11 3.46
C VAL A 241 6.65 7.75 2.17
N LEU A 242 5.76 8.08 1.23
CA LEU A 242 6.14 8.67 -0.05
C LEU A 242 6.72 10.09 0.12
N VAL A 243 6.09 10.95 0.92
CA VAL A 243 6.56 12.33 1.15
C VAL A 243 7.85 12.34 1.97
N LEU A 244 7.98 11.47 2.99
CA LEU A 244 9.23 11.33 3.74
C LEU A 244 10.36 10.81 2.84
N GLY A 245 10.08 9.81 2.01
CA GLY A 245 11.04 9.27 1.05
C GLY A 245 11.52 10.34 0.06
N ALA A 246 10.60 10.93 -0.70
CA ALA A 246 10.94 11.97 -1.68
C ALA A 246 11.58 13.20 -1.01
N GLY A 247 11.11 13.59 0.18
CA GLY A 247 11.65 14.72 0.92
C GLY A 247 13.10 14.51 1.36
N THR A 248 13.41 13.31 1.85
CA THR A 248 14.78 12.96 2.21
C THR A 248 15.70 12.91 1.00
N ASP A 249 15.21 12.43 -0.14
CA ASP A 249 15.99 12.35 -1.38
C ASP A 249 16.32 13.72 -1.95
N TYR A 250 15.33 14.61 -2.06
CA TYR A 250 15.57 15.99 -2.51
C TYR A 250 16.52 16.73 -1.56
N GLY A 251 16.36 16.46 -0.25
CA GLY A 251 17.25 16.97 0.78
C GLY A 251 18.69 16.49 0.62
N LEU A 252 18.86 15.21 0.41
CA LEU A 252 20.15 14.55 0.20
C LEU A 252 20.90 15.19 -0.99
N PHE A 253 20.24 15.29 -2.15
CA PHE A 253 20.86 15.84 -3.34
C PHE A 253 21.29 17.29 -3.17
N LEU A 254 20.43 18.14 -2.61
CA LEU A 254 20.75 19.55 -2.39
C LEU A 254 21.85 19.75 -1.35
N VAL A 255 21.81 19.01 -0.22
CA VAL A 255 22.80 19.10 0.84
C VAL A 255 24.17 18.61 0.37
N PHE A 256 24.25 17.46 -0.33
CA PHE A 256 25.52 16.98 -0.87
C PHE A 256 26.09 17.93 -1.93
N ARG A 257 25.25 18.48 -2.80
CA ARG A 257 25.70 19.43 -3.81
C ARG A 257 26.17 20.74 -3.16
N MET A 258 25.44 21.27 -2.18
CA MET A 258 25.88 22.42 -1.39
C MET A 258 27.23 22.15 -0.73
N ARG A 259 27.43 20.97 -0.15
CA ARG A 259 28.71 20.57 0.49
C ARG A 259 29.86 20.55 -0.52
N GLU A 260 29.61 20.06 -1.74
CA GLU A 260 30.60 20.08 -2.82
C GLU A 260 30.99 21.50 -3.21
N GLU A 261 30.01 22.39 -3.38
CA GLU A 261 30.29 23.80 -3.74
C GLU A 261 30.99 24.57 -2.60
N LEU A 262 30.65 24.27 -1.35
CA LEU A 262 31.39 24.83 -0.18
C LEU A 262 32.85 24.35 -0.14
N ARG A 263 33.13 23.10 -0.52
CA ARG A 263 34.49 22.56 -0.66
C ARG A 263 35.28 23.23 -1.77
N ARG A 264 34.59 23.72 -2.81
CA ARG A 264 35.20 24.56 -3.88
C ARG A 264 35.47 25.99 -3.48
N GLY A 265 35.15 26.34 -2.22
CA GLY A 265 35.43 27.67 -1.66
C GLY A 265 34.30 28.69 -1.83
N LEU A 266 33.13 28.31 -2.34
CA LEU A 266 32.02 29.25 -2.48
C LEU A 266 31.43 29.63 -1.12
N GLU A 267 30.94 30.87 -1.02
CA GLU A 267 30.17 31.32 0.11
C GLU A 267 28.82 30.53 0.24
N PRO A 268 28.29 30.32 1.46
CA PRO A 268 27.12 29.46 1.68
C PRO A 268 25.90 29.80 0.81
N LYS A 269 25.62 31.12 0.65
CA LYS A 269 24.49 31.57 -0.17
C LYS A 269 24.68 31.25 -1.66
N ASP A 270 25.89 31.41 -2.17
CA ASP A 270 26.23 31.13 -3.56
C ASP A 270 26.34 29.62 -3.81
N ALA A 271 26.81 28.86 -2.82
CA ALA A 271 26.80 27.41 -2.84
C ALA A 271 25.36 26.85 -2.98
N VAL A 272 24.38 27.41 -2.23
CA VAL A 272 22.96 27.03 -2.35
C VAL A 272 22.41 27.41 -3.73
N ARG A 273 22.64 28.62 -4.21
CA ARG A 273 22.22 29.06 -5.56
C ARG A 273 22.72 28.10 -6.64
N ARG A 274 24.02 27.74 -6.55
CA ARG A 274 24.62 26.84 -7.50
C ARG A 274 24.14 25.41 -7.38
N ALA A 275 23.87 24.95 -6.13
CA ALA A 275 23.27 23.64 -5.90
C ALA A 275 21.88 23.53 -6.54
N VAL A 276 21.00 24.51 -6.32
CA VAL A 276 19.65 24.54 -6.94
C VAL A 276 19.75 24.63 -8.46
N ALA A 277 20.66 25.46 -9.00
CA ALA A 277 20.85 25.57 -10.43
C ALA A 277 21.30 24.27 -11.11
N THR A 278 22.03 23.40 -10.37
CA THR A 278 22.58 22.16 -10.90
C THR A 278 21.66 20.97 -10.70
N VAL A 279 21.05 20.86 -9.50
CA VAL A 279 20.25 19.68 -9.10
C VAL A 279 18.75 19.91 -9.29
N GLY A 280 18.28 21.15 -9.34
CA GLY A 280 16.87 21.48 -9.43
C GLY A 280 16.17 20.92 -10.66
N GLU A 281 16.88 20.86 -11.79
CA GLU A 281 16.37 20.24 -13.02
C GLU A 281 16.09 18.73 -12.80
N SER A 282 17.04 18.01 -12.22
CA SER A 282 16.89 16.58 -11.93
C SER A 282 15.75 16.30 -10.94
N ILE A 283 15.67 17.08 -9.85
CA ILE A 283 14.58 16.94 -8.86
C ILE A 283 13.22 17.19 -9.50
N THR A 284 13.11 18.20 -10.37
CA THR A 284 11.84 18.54 -11.02
C THR A 284 11.40 17.44 -11.98
N PHE A 285 12.30 16.94 -12.83
CA PHE A 285 11.96 15.86 -13.74
C PHE A 285 11.61 14.57 -13.00
N SER A 286 12.34 14.26 -11.94
CA SER A 286 12.04 13.16 -11.03
C SER A 286 10.61 13.28 -10.49
N ALA A 287 10.27 14.39 -9.86
CA ALA A 287 8.93 14.63 -9.35
C ALA A 287 7.84 14.54 -10.43
N LEU A 288 8.10 15.06 -11.64
CA LEU A 288 7.17 15.00 -12.77
C LEU A 288 6.93 13.55 -13.22
N ILE A 289 7.97 12.71 -13.25
CA ILE A 289 7.84 11.29 -13.59
C ILE A 289 6.99 10.58 -12.54
N VAL A 290 7.26 10.81 -11.24
CA VAL A 290 6.47 10.24 -10.15
C VAL A 290 5.01 10.70 -10.23
N MET A 291 4.77 12.00 -10.37
CA MET A 291 3.42 12.54 -10.50
C MET A 291 2.68 11.97 -11.72
N ALA A 292 3.34 11.84 -12.86
CA ALA A 292 2.74 11.29 -14.06
C ALA A 292 2.39 9.80 -13.87
N ALA A 293 3.25 9.01 -13.24
CA ALA A 293 2.98 7.63 -12.90
C ALA A 293 1.80 7.50 -11.93
N LEU A 294 1.73 8.35 -10.90
CA LEU A 294 0.62 8.37 -9.96
C LEU A 294 -0.69 8.82 -10.63
N MET A 295 -0.65 9.89 -11.42
CA MET A 295 -1.85 10.38 -12.11
C MET A 295 -2.40 9.38 -13.14
N SER A 296 -1.59 8.49 -13.69
CA SER A 296 -2.08 7.44 -14.59
C SER A 296 -3.05 6.46 -13.90
N LEU A 297 -3.05 6.40 -12.56
CA LEU A 297 -3.97 5.59 -11.76
C LEU A 297 -5.44 6.01 -11.92
N ILE A 298 -5.71 7.20 -12.42
CA ILE A 298 -7.08 7.65 -12.75
C ILE A 298 -7.73 6.74 -13.82
N ILE A 299 -6.93 6.05 -14.63
CA ILE A 299 -7.42 5.14 -15.69
C ILE A 299 -7.90 3.81 -15.11
N ALA A 300 -7.55 3.48 -13.87
CA ALA A 300 -7.98 2.24 -13.20
C ALA A 300 -9.50 2.12 -13.19
N GLN A 301 -10.00 0.90 -13.24
CA GLN A 301 -11.42 0.62 -13.02
C GLN A 301 -11.72 0.48 -11.52
N PHE A 302 -10.76 0.04 -10.75
CA PHE A 302 -10.86 -0.10 -9.32
C PHE A 302 -10.73 1.28 -8.65
N SER A 303 -11.83 1.80 -8.09
CA SER A 303 -11.90 3.15 -7.53
C SER A 303 -10.87 3.40 -6.41
N PHE A 304 -10.44 2.34 -5.73
CA PHE A 304 -9.37 2.44 -4.75
C PHE A 304 -8.05 2.93 -5.37
N TYR A 305 -7.67 2.42 -6.54
CA TYR A 305 -6.48 2.88 -7.26
C TYR A 305 -6.67 4.28 -7.84
N GLN A 306 -7.87 4.56 -8.38
CA GLN A 306 -8.21 5.92 -8.85
C GLN A 306 -8.04 6.95 -7.74
N ALA A 307 -8.42 6.60 -6.51
CA ALA A 307 -8.34 7.48 -5.34
C ALA A 307 -6.90 7.79 -4.94
N LEU A 308 -6.00 6.79 -5.03
CA LEU A 308 -4.60 6.94 -4.61
C LEU A 308 -3.81 7.91 -5.50
N GLY A 309 -4.03 7.85 -6.82
CA GLY A 309 -3.23 8.59 -7.80
C GLY A 309 -3.16 10.09 -7.53
N PRO A 310 -4.30 10.82 -7.61
CA PRO A 310 -4.32 12.26 -7.42
C PRO A 310 -3.87 12.70 -6.02
N ALA A 311 -4.28 11.97 -4.97
CA ALA A 311 -3.92 12.29 -3.60
C ALA A 311 -2.39 12.25 -3.38
N LEU A 312 -1.74 11.20 -3.85
CA LEU A 312 -0.29 11.04 -3.74
C LEU A 312 0.45 12.02 -4.66
N ALA A 313 -0.07 12.30 -5.86
CA ALA A 313 0.50 13.28 -6.78
C ALA A 313 0.50 14.70 -6.18
N ILE A 314 -0.57 15.10 -5.48
CA ILE A 314 -0.63 16.35 -4.71
C ILE A 314 0.48 16.39 -3.66
N GLY A 315 0.68 15.31 -2.91
CA GLY A 315 1.77 15.21 -1.93
C GLY A 315 3.14 15.44 -2.54
N ILE A 316 3.44 14.80 -3.68
CA ILE A 316 4.70 14.97 -4.41
C ILE A 316 4.83 16.39 -4.99
N ALA A 317 3.76 16.98 -5.51
CA ALA A 317 3.78 18.37 -6.00
C ALA A 317 4.13 19.36 -4.89
N LEU A 318 3.52 19.21 -3.70
CA LEU A 318 3.85 20.02 -2.53
C LEU A 318 5.30 19.78 -2.07
N MET A 319 5.78 18.53 -2.12
CA MET A 319 7.15 18.21 -1.76
C MET A 319 8.16 18.79 -2.75
N LEU A 320 7.86 18.78 -4.05
CA LEU A 320 8.67 19.46 -5.08
C LEU A 320 8.76 20.97 -4.80
N LEU A 321 7.63 21.62 -4.53
CA LEU A 321 7.60 23.05 -4.20
C LEU A 321 8.43 23.35 -2.96
N ALA A 322 8.32 22.55 -1.89
CA ALA A 322 9.11 22.67 -0.68
C ALA A 322 10.60 22.43 -0.94
N GLY A 323 10.93 21.42 -1.74
CA GLY A 323 12.30 21.08 -2.15
C GLY A 323 13.00 22.20 -2.94
N LEU A 324 12.25 22.94 -3.75
CA LEU A 324 12.81 24.04 -4.56
C LEU A 324 12.76 25.42 -3.87
N THR A 325 11.95 25.58 -2.82
CA THR A 325 11.77 26.87 -2.15
C THR A 325 12.17 26.83 -0.69
N LEU A 326 11.48 26.03 0.13
CA LEU A 326 11.68 25.98 1.59
C LEU A 326 13.06 25.43 1.96
N LEU A 327 13.45 24.29 1.36
CA LEU A 327 14.73 23.65 1.67
C LEU A 327 15.93 24.52 1.30
N PRO A 328 16.02 25.14 0.11
CA PRO A 328 17.09 26.12 -0.18
C PRO A 328 17.08 27.33 0.74
N ALA A 329 15.90 27.80 1.16
CA ALA A 329 15.80 28.89 2.12
C ALA A 329 16.40 28.52 3.48
N LEU A 330 16.08 27.34 4.01
CA LEU A 330 16.66 26.79 5.24
C LEU A 330 18.16 26.59 5.12
N LEU A 331 18.65 26.01 4.03
CA LEU A 331 20.08 25.84 3.78
C LEU A 331 20.82 27.16 3.70
N ALA A 332 20.19 28.23 3.17
CA ALA A 332 20.78 29.58 3.12
C ALA A 332 20.76 30.30 4.49
N ILE A 333 19.82 29.95 5.37
CA ILE A 333 19.76 30.49 6.75
C ILE A 333 20.86 29.86 7.59
N PHE A 334 20.93 28.54 7.62
CA PHE A 334 21.87 27.80 8.47
C PHE A 334 23.29 27.75 7.89
N GLY A 335 23.45 27.86 6.57
CA GLY A 335 24.73 27.95 5.90
C GLY A 335 25.70 26.81 6.26
N ARG A 336 26.89 27.14 6.77
CA ARG A 336 27.91 26.15 7.18
C ARG A 336 27.52 25.35 8.42
N ALA A 337 26.62 25.86 9.27
CA ALA A 337 26.16 25.18 10.48
C ALA A 337 25.41 23.87 10.17
N VAL A 338 24.81 23.75 8.98
CA VAL A 338 24.18 22.51 8.49
C VAL A 338 25.09 21.30 8.68
N PHE A 339 26.40 21.47 8.51
CA PHE A 339 27.38 20.37 8.52
C PHE A 339 28.07 20.18 9.87
N TRP A 340 27.68 20.90 10.93
CA TRP A 340 28.26 20.72 12.27
C TRP A 340 27.93 19.31 12.84
N PRO A 341 28.89 18.58 13.46
CA PRO A 341 30.26 18.93 13.78
C PRO A 341 31.31 18.62 12.69
N SER A 342 30.88 18.04 11.55
CA SER A 342 31.79 17.71 10.45
C SER A 342 32.27 18.96 9.73
N ARG A 343 33.57 19.23 9.76
CA ARG A 343 34.16 20.25 8.92
C ARG A 343 34.31 19.77 7.50
N ALA A 344 33.93 20.59 6.52
CA ALA A 344 34.18 20.29 5.09
C ALA A 344 35.71 20.38 4.84
N ARG A 345 36.48 19.33 5.17
CA ARG A 345 37.89 19.26 4.82
C ARG A 345 38.03 18.97 3.33
N LEU A 346 38.98 19.67 2.71
CA LEU A 346 39.54 19.33 1.41
C LEU A 346 40.35 18.03 1.58
N ASP A 347 39.72 16.89 1.44
CA ASP A 347 40.44 15.63 1.30
C ASP A 347 41.01 15.59 -0.13
N GLU A 348 42.30 15.82 -0.25
CA GLU A 348 43.05 15.88 -1.51
C GLU A 348 43.17 14.50 -2.22
N ASN A 349 42.75 13.42 -1.59
CA ASN A 349 42.73 12.09 -2.24
C ASN A 349 41.34 11.44 -2.14
N PRO A 350 40.58 11.32 -3.21
CA PRO A 350 39.47 10.40 -3.23
C PRO A 350 40.08 8.98 -3.13
N ARG A 351 40.12 8.39 -1.91
CA ARG A 351 40.40 6.98 -1.72
C ARG A 351 39.59 6.21 -2.75
N ALA A 352 40.20 5.27 -3.44
CA ALA A 352 39.54 4.44 -4.45
C ALA A 352 38.21 3.94 -3.91
N ASN A 353 37.15 4.62 -4.31
CA ASN A 353 35.80 4.40 -3.79
C ASN A 353 35.39 3.00 -4.19
N ILE A 354 34.77 2.23 -3.32
CA ILE A 354 34.30 0.85 -3.58
C ILE A 354 33.47 0.81 -4.87
N TYR A 355 32.67 1.85 -5.14
CA TYR A 355 31.89 1.99 -6.37
C TYR A 355 32.75 2.14 -7.62
N GLY A 356 33.90 2.79 -7.52
CA GLY A 356 34.88 2.85 -8.62
C GLY A 356 35.48 1.50 -8.95
N ARG A 357 35.68 0.62 -7.93
CA ARG A 357 36.14 -0.77 -8.14
C ARG A 357 35.06 -1.62 -8.78
N ILE A 358 33.79 -1.51 -8.28
CA ILE A 358 32.64 -2.22 -8.87
C ILE A 358 32.47 -1.80 -10.33
N ALA A 359 32.48 -0.51 -10.61
CA ALA A 359 32.37 0.02 -11.96
C ALA A 359 33.52 -0.47 -12.87
N ALA A 360 34.74 -0.60 -12.35
CA ALA A 360 35.87 -1.14 -13.12
C ALA A 360 35.64 -2.60 -13.52
N VAL A 361 35.09 -3.44 -12.65
CA VAL A 361 34.72 -4.84 -12.95
C VAL A 361 33.62 -4.88 -14.01
N VAL A 362 32.55 -4.06 -13.83
CA VAL A 362 31.42 -3.98 -14.76
C VAL A 362 31.87 -3.54 -16.15
N VAL A 363 32.73 -2.53 -16.22
CA VAL A 363 33.27 -2.04 -17.51
C VAL A 363 34.18 -3.08 -18.19
N ARG A 364 34.90 -3.88 -17.40
CA ARG A 364 35.80 -4.94 -17.93
C ARG A 364 35.03 -6.16 -18.46
N HIS A 365 33.89 -6.51 -17.80
CA HIS A 365 33.12 -7.71 -18.13
C HIS A 365 31.63 -7.39 -18.32
N PRO A 366 31.22 -6.48 -19.21
CA PRO A 366 29.85 -5.98 -19.24
C PRO A 366 28.82 -7.04 -19.66
N MET A 367 29.15 -7.92 -20.61
CA MET A 367 28.22 -8.97 -21.07
C MET A 367 27.94 -10.04 -20.02
N PRO A 368 28.95 -10.67 -19.40
CA PRO A 368 28.69 -11.62 -18.29
C PRO A 368 27.89 -11.00 -17.15
N VAL A 369 28.18 -9.74 -16.80
CA VAL A 369 27.49 -9.04 -15.72
C VAL A 369 26.02 -8.78 -16.08
N ALA A 370 25.72 -8.33 -17.29
CA ALA A 370 24.34 -8.09 -17.73
C ALA A 370 23.54 -9.40 -17.79
N VAL A 371 24.12 -10.46 -18.34
CA VAL A 371 23.46 -11.76 -18.49
C VAL A 371 23.23 -12.42 -17.11
N SER A 372 24.24 -12.45 -16.24
CA SER A 372 24.10 -13.03 -14.91
C SER A 372 23.06 -12.28 -14.05
N GLY A 373 23.05 -10.94 -14.14
CA GLY A 373 22.02 -10.13 -13.47
C GLY A 373 20.61 -10.43 -13.96
N ALA A 374 20.42 -10.54 -15.27
CA ALA A 374 19.12 -10.88 -15.86
C ALA A 374 18.67 -12.30 -15.48
N ILE A 375 19.59 -13.28 -15.45
CA ILE A 375 19.28 -14.66 -15.04
C ILE A 375 18.91 -14.71 -13.55
N ILE A 376 19.66 -14.06 -12.67
CA ILE A 376 19.38 -14.05 -11.22
C ILE A 376 18.01 -13.42 -10.95
N PHE A 377 17.74 -12.27 -11.54
CA PHE A 377 16.44 -11.60 -11.33
C PHE A 377 15.29 -12.41 -11.95
N GLY A 378 15.51 -12.99 -13.14
CA GLY A 378 14.54 -13.89 -13.75
C GLY A 378 14.26 -15.11 -12.86
N ALA A 379 15.28 -15.76 -12.32
CA ALA A 379 15.12 -16.90 -11.43
C ALA A 379 14.34 -16.54 -10.15
N ILE A 380 14.63 -15.40 -9.53
CA ILE A 380 13.88 -14.93 -8.36
C ILE A 380 12.42 -14.61 -8.73
N ALA A 381 12.18 -14.03 -9.90
CA ALA A 381 10.83 -13.71 -10.38
C ALA A 381 9.95 -14.97 -10.55
N PHE A 382 10.52 -16.15 -10.82
CA PHE A 382 9.79 -17.42 -10.84
C PHE A 382 9.17 -17.79 -9.48
N GLY A 383 9.59 -17.18 -8.39
CA GLY A 383 8.95 -17.33 -7.06
C GLY A 383 7.48 -16.94 -7.04
N GLN A 384 6.98 -16.24 -8.04
CA GLN A 384 5.54 -15.91 -8.18
C GLN A 384 4.70 -17.10 -8.69
N LEU A 385 5.33 -18.14 -9.25
CA LEU A 385 4.61 -19.27 -9.81
C LEU A 385 3.84 -20.03 -8.72
N GLY A 386 2.57 -20.31 -9.00
CA GLY A 386 1.69 -21.00 -8.08
C GLY A 386 1.14 -20.14 -6.94
N THR A 387 1.51 -18.88 -6.85
CA THR A 387 0.94 -17.97 -5.84
C THR A 387 -0.42 -17.46 -6.30
N THR A 388 -1.34 -17.36 -5.33
CA THR A 388 -2.65 -16.72 -5.51
C THR A 388 -2.63 -15.36 -4.81
N THR A 389 -3.48 -14.45 -5.27
CA THR A 389 -3.71 -13.22 -4.51
C THR A 389 -4.67 -13.53 -3.36
N ALA A 390 -4.25 -13.22 -2.13
CA ALA A 390 -5.12 -13.21 -0.97
C ALA A 390 -5.92 -11.91 -1.00
N GLY A 391 -7.24 -12.06 -1.02
CA GLY A 391 -8.15 -10.93 -0.99
C GLY A 391 -8.48 -10.48 0.44
N PHE A 392 -9.54 -9.69 0.57
CA PHE A 392 -10.15 -9.34 1.85
C PHE A 392 -10.66 -10.56 2.64
N ALA A 393 -10.73 -11.73 2.01
CA ALA A 393 -11.31 -12.94 2.57
C ALA A 393 -10.50 -13.57 3.72
N ASP A 394 -9.20 -13.28 3.81
CA ASP A 394 -8.37 -13.71 4.95
C ASP A 394 -8.44 -12.71 6.13
N GLN A 395 -9.53 -11.97 6.26
CA GLN A 395 -9.77 -11.10 7.41
C GLN A 395 -10.31 -11.90 8.60
N SER A 396 -9.59 -12.92 9.02
CA SER A 396 -9.72 -13.42 10.39
C SER A 396 -9.36 -12.28 11.35
N ALA A 397 -10.12 -12.16 12.43
CA ALA A 397 -9.82 -11.18 13.45
C ALA A 397 -8.35 -11.31 13.88
N PRO A 398 -7.64 -10.20 14.12
CA PRO A 398 -6.23 -10.25 14.46
C PRO A 398 -5.99 -11.12 15.69
N THR A 399 -5.06 -12.05 15.63
CA THR A 399 -4.76 -12.95 16.76
C THR A 399 -4.40 -12.14 18.01
N GLY A 400 -4.86 -12.63 19.15
CA GLY A 400 -4.72 -11.96 20.44
C GLY A 400 -5.76 -10.87 20.71
N THR A 401 -6.75 -10.69 19.81
CA THR A 401 -7.90 -9.82 20.03
C THR A 401 -9.09 -10.61 20.57
N ASP A 402 -10.02 -9.90 21.18
CA ASP A 402 -11.26 -10.48 21.70
C ASP A 402 -12.11 -11.12 20.59
N SER A 403 -12.18 -10.49 19.43
CA SER A 403 -12.90 -11.07 18.29
C SER A 403 -12.26 -12.36 17.77
N ALA A 404 -10.92 -12.46 17.76
CA ALA A 404 -10.24 -13.69 17.37
C ALA A 404 -10.49 -14.84 18.38
N ALA A 405 -10.53 -14.54 19.67
CA ALA A 405 -10.89 -15.52 20.69
C ALA A 405 -12.34 -16.00 20.50
N GLY A 406 -13.27 -15.08 20.19
CA GLY A 406 -14.65 -15.43 19.87
C GLY A 406 -14.77 -16.31 18.60
N ASP A 407 -14.01 -15.99 17.53
CA ASP A 407 -13.97 -16.82 16.32
C ASP A 407 -13.47 -18.25 16.61
N THR A 408 -12.50 -18.38 17.50
CA THR A 408 -11.99 -19.68 17.94
C THR A 408 -13.08 -20.49 18.64
N LEU A 409 -13.77 -19.90 19.63
CA LEU A 409 -14.87 -20.56 20.32
C LEU A 409 -16.02 -20.97 19.38
N ILE A 410 -16.38 -20.11 18.43
CA ILE A 410 -17.41 -20.46 17.43
C ILE A 410 -16.93 -21.63 16.57
N SER A 411 -15.67 -21.62 16.13
CA SER A 411 -15.13 -22.69 15.30
C SER A 411 -15.03 -24.05 16.03
N GLU A 412 -14.76 -24.01 17.32
CA GLU A 412 -14.65 -25.19 18.19
C GLU A 412 -16.02 -25.81 18.51
N HIS A 413 -17.01 -25.01 18.84
CA HIS A 413 -18.28 -25.48 19.37
C HIS A 413 -19.46 -25.49 18.38
N TYR A 414 -19.42 -24.61 17.37
CA TYR A 414 -20.47 -24.51 16.34
C TYR A 414 -19.99 -24.93 14.94
N GLY A 415 -18.68 -25.10 14.77
CA GLY A 415 -18.04 -25.32 13.47
C GLY A 415 -17.81 -24.03 12.70
N SER A 416 -16.69 -23.95 11.99
CA SER A 416 -16.26 -22.76 11.26
C SER A 416 -17.18 -22.33 10.11
N ALA A 417 -18.13 -23.18 9.73
CA ALA A 417 -19.07 -22.96 8.65
C ALA A 417 -20.04 -21.79 8.87
N ASN A 418 -20.32 -21.42 10.11
CA ASN A 418 -21.27 -20.33 10.43
C ASN A 418 -20.69 -18.91 10.22
N LEU A 419 -19.38 -18.76 10.15
CA LEU A 419 -18.73 -17.46 10.03
C LEU A 419 -18.65 -16.93 8.59
N ASN A 420 -18.75 -17.82 7.58
CA ASN A 420 -18.50 -17.51 6.17
C ASN A 420 -19.60 -18.06 5.24
N ALA A 421 -20.85 -17.88 5.63
CA ALA A 421 -21.98 -18.32 4.81
C ALA A 421 -22.00 -17.60 3.45
N THR A 422 -22.30 -18.34 2.39
CA THR A 422 -22.54 -17.79 1.06
C THR A 422 -24.03 -17.56 0.87
N GLU A 423 -24.42 -16.32 0.56
CA GLU A 423 -25.83 -15.94 0.37
C GLU A 423 -26.18 -15.91 -1.11
N PHE A 424 -27.26 -16.60 -1.46
CA PHE A 424 -27.85 -16.60 -2.79
C PHE A 424 -29.14 -15.79 -2.78
N LEU A 425 -29.22 -14.82 -3.66
CA LEU A 425 -30.31 -13.85 -3.73
C LEU A 425 -31.02 -14.00 -5.06
N TYR A 426 -32.35 -14.08 -5.03
CA TYR A 426 -33.22 -14.22 -6.20
C TYR A 426 -34.34 -13.19 -6.12
N LYS A 427 -34.51 -12.38 -7.17
CA LYS A 427 -35.56 -11.40 -7.26
C LYS A 427 -36.57 -11.82 -8.34
N PHE A 428 -37.81 -11.90 -7.94
CA PHE A 428 -38.95 -12.25 -8.81
C PHE A 428 -39.69 -11.01 -9.29
N GLY A 429 -40.37 -11.11 -10.41
CA GLY A 429 -41.23 -10.05 -10.96
C GLY A 429 -42.50 -9.83 -10.14
N THR A 430 -43.01 -10.88 -9.49
CA THR A 430 -44.23 -10.92 -8.66
C THR A 430 -43.90 -11.51 -7.31
N PRO A 431 -44.72 -11.27 -6.26
CA PRO A 431 -44.53 -11.88 -4.95
C PRO A 431 -44.54 -13.42 -5.04
N ILE A 432 -43.61 -14.05 -4.33
CA ILE A 432 -43.36 -15.50 -4.35
C ILE A 432 -44.55 -16.34 -3.88
N TRP A 433 -45.45 -15.73 -3.10
CA TRP A 433 -46.63 -16.40 -2.57
C TRP A 433 -47.56 -16.99 -3.64
N SER A 434 -47.53 -16.44 -4.87
CA SER A 434 -48.31 -16.96 -6.02
C SER A 434 -47.63 -18.09 -6.79
N HIS A 435 -46.37 -18.39 -6.54
CA HIS A 435 -45.58 -19.43 -7.22
C HIS A 435 -44.50 -19.99 -6.29
N ALA A 436 -44.91 -20.35 -5.08
CA ALA A 436 -44.02 -20.88 -4.05
C ALA A 436 -43.30 -22.19 -4.43
N ASP A 437 -43.78 -22.92 -5.46
CA ASP A 437 -43.14 -24.11 -6.00
C ASP A 437 -41.76 -23.83 -6.61
N ASP A 438 -41.54 -22.59 -7.12
CA ASP A 438 -40.25 -22.15 -7.65
C ASP A 438 -39.16 -22.20 -6.60
N LEU A 439 -39.51 -21.96 -5.33
CA LEU A 439 -38.59 -22.06 -4.19
C LEU A 439 -38.01 -23.48 -4.01
N GLN A 440 -38.80 -24.49 -4.27
CA GLN A 440 -38.36 -25.88 -4.19
C GLN A 440 -37.33 -26.21 -5.27
N THR A 441 -37.50 -25.65 -6.47
CA THR A 441 -36.56 -25.81 -7.59
C THR A 441 -35.21 -25.21 -7.22
N ILE A 442 -35.20 -23.97 -6.71
CA ILE A 442 -33.96 -23.29 -6.25
C ILE A 442 -33.32 -24.09 -5.12
N GLN A 443 -34.09 -24.44 -4.07
CA GLN A 443 -33.59 -25.19 -2.93
C GLN A 443 -32.88 -26.47 -3.34
N THR A 444 -33.50 -27.24 -4.26
CA THR A 444 -32.96 -28.51 -4.77
C THR A 444 -31.70 -28.28 -5.60
N ALA A 445 -31.69 -27.25 -6.45
CA ALA A 445 -30.52 -26.89 -7.26
C ALA A 445 -29.32 -26.52 -6.37
N LEU A 446 -29.52 -25.68 -5.35
CA LEU A 446 -28.46 -25.26 -4.42
C LEU A 446 -27.95 -26.43 -3.58
N GLN A 447 -28.84 -27.32 -3.09
CA GLN A 447 -28.46 -28.50 -2.30
C GLN A 447 -27.66 -29.52 -3.13
N SER A 448 -28.02 -29.70 -4.41
CA SER A 448 -27.35 -30.66 -5.27
C SER A 448 -26.09 -30.15 -5.93
N GLY A 449 -26.05 -28.86 -6.28
CA GLY A 449 -24.98 -28.24 -7.09
C GLY A 449 -23.92 -27.50 -6.33
N GLY A 450 -24.16 -27.06 -5.10
CA GLY A 450 -23.30 -26.11 -4.40
C GLY A 450 -22.20 -26.70 -3.51
N GLY A 451 -22.24 -28.00 -3.24
CA GLY A 451 -21.26 -28.63 -2.32
C GLY A 451 -21.45 -28.22 -0.85
N PHE A 452 -22.59 -27.61 -0.51
CA PHE A 452 -22.93 -27.18 0.84
C PHE A 452 -23.25 -28.34 1.78
N ALA A 453 -22.99 -28.16 3.08
CA ALA A 453 -23.46 -29.07 4.13
C ALA A 453 -24.95 -28.91 4.33
N THR A 454 -25.40 -27.67 4.41
CA THR A 454 -26.82 -27.29 4.56
C THR A 454 -27.09 -26.06 3.69
N VAL A 455 -28.33 -25.97 3.20
CA VAL A 455 -28.85 -24.77 2.54
C VAL A 455 -30.08 -24.35 3.29
N GLU A 456 -30.00 -23.26 4.02
CA GLU A 456 -31.13 -22.65 4.68
C GLU A 456 -31.84 -21.67 3.73
N GLY A 457 -33.17 -21.61 3.85
CA GLY A 457 -34.00 -20.77 2.99
C GLY A 457 -35.44 -20.78 3.43
N PRO A 458 -36.37 -20.21 2.67
CA PRO A 458 -37.77 -20.13 3.06
C PRO A 458 -38.43 -21.46 3.34
N LEU A 459 -37.95 -22.54 2.66
CA LEU A 459 -38.47 -23.91 2.82
C LEU A 459 -37.69 -24.77 3.81
N ALA A 460 -36.55 -24.28 4.31
CA ALA A 460 -35.72 -25.03 5.25
C ALA A 460 -34.99 -24.07 6.19
N PHE A 461 -35.45 -23.92 7.41
CA PHE A 461 -34.81 -23.08 8.42
C PHE A 461 -35.00 -23.63 9.82
N SER A 462 -34.07 -23.36 10.73
CA SER A 462 -34.10 -23.81 12.13
C SER A 462 -34.33 -25.32 12.28
N GLY A 463 -33.82 -26.14 11.37
CA GLY A 463 -33.98 -27.60 11.39
C GLY A 463 -35.36 -28.11 10.94
N GLN A 464 -36.25 -27.23 10.51
CA GLN A 464 -37.59 -27.57 10.00
C GLN A 464 -37.60 -27.46 8.48
N ALA A 465 -38.24 -28.40 7.81
CA ALA A 465 -38.51 -28.37 6.39
C ALA A 465 -40.01 -28.12 6.15
N LEU A 466 -40.32 -27.12 5.35
CA LEU A 466 -41.68 -26.77 4.94
C LEU A 466 -41.90 -27.12 3.47
N THR A 467 -43.11 -27.54 3.14
CA THR A 467 -43.56 -27.59 1.76
C THR A 467 -43.96 -26.21 1.27
N PRO A 468 -43.93 -25.92 -0.04
CA PRO A 468 -44.42 -24.65 -0.60
C PRO A 468 -45.81 -24.25 -0.11
N ALA A 469 -46.75 -25.22 -0.06
CA ALA A 469 -48.09 -24.98 0.44
C ALA A 469 -48.14 -24.61 1.94
N GLN A 470 -47.30 -25.26 2.73
CA GLN A 470 -47.18 -24.92 4.17
C GLN A 470 -46.60 -23.53 4.35
N LEU A 471 -45.62 -23.13 3.54
CA LEU A 471 -45.02 -21.79 3.58
C LEU A 471 -46.08 -20.69 3.31
N VAL A 472 -46.94 -20.89 2.29
CA VAL A 472 -48.03 -19.94 1.97
C VAL A 472 -49.01 -19.89 3.12
N ALA A 473 -49.40 -21.04 3.67
CA ALA A 473 -50.31 -21.07 4.83
C ALA A 473 -49.71 -20.37 6.08
N VAL A 474 -48.42 -20.50 6.29
CA VAL A 474 -47.69 -19.79 7.36
C VAL A 474 -47.66 -18.28 7.09
N HIS A 475 -47.51 -17.86 5.86
CA HIS A 475 -47.58 -16.43 5.49
C HIS A 475 -48.98 -15.83 5.79
N ASP A 476 -50.04 -16.57 5.44
CA ASP A 476 -51.42 -16.07 5.53
C ASP A 476 -51.99 -16.13 6.96
N HIS A 477 -51.58 -17.12 7.77
CA HIS A 477 -52.17 -17.43 9.06
C HIS A 477 -51.16 -17.72 10.19
N GLY A 478 -49.85 -17.48 9.94
CA GLY A 478 -48.80 -17.80 10.91
C GLY A 478 -48.71 -16.87 12.13
N SER A 479 -48.06 -17.38 13.19
CA SER A 479 -47.73 -16.55 14.36
C SER A 479 -46.65 -15.53 14.02
N THR A 480 -46.58 -14.45 14.82
CA THR A 480 -45.55 -13.40 14.69
C THR A 480 -44.12 -13.96 14.71
N LEU A 481 -43.88 -15.00 15.55
CA LEU A 481 -42.54 -15.63 15.65
C LEU A 481 -42.12 -16.32 14.33
N VAL A 482 -43.05 -16.96 13.64
CA VAL A 482 -42.74 -17.61 12.35
C VAL A 482 -42.58 -16.56 11.24
N ALA A 483 -43.39 -15.50 11.30
CA ALA A 483 -43.23 -14.39 10.35
C ALA A 483 -41.88 -13.68 10.51
N GLU A 484 -41.38 -13.51 11.73
CA GLU A 484 -40.06 -12.97 12.02
C GLU A 484 -38.92 -13.88 11.49
N ALA A 485 -39.06 -15.21 11.69
CA ALA A 485 -38.08 -16.17 11.15
C ALA A 485 -38.08 -16.18 9.58
N LEU A 486 -39.26 -16.03 8.98
CA LEU A 486 -39.41 -15.98 7.53
C LEU A 486 -38.88 -14.67 6.93
N ALA A 487 -38.98 -13.55 7.64
CA ALA A 487 -38.45 -12.25 7.20
C ALA A 487 -36.94 -12.26 6.98
N ARG A 488 -36.23 -13.26 7.51
CA ARG A 488 -34.81 -13.49 7.22
C ARG A 488 -34.58 -13.96 5.78
N PHE A 489 -35.54 -14.64 5.18
CA PHE A 489 -35.41 -15.32 3.88
C PHE A 489 -36.27 -14.72 2.79
N VAL A 490 -37.31 -13.98 3.13
CA VAL A 490 -38.23 -13.35 2.16
C VAL A 490 -38.36 -11.88 2.49
N SER A 491 -38.14 -11.03 1.49
CA SER A 491 -38.28 -9.58 1.65
C SER A 491 -39.70 -9.14 2.00
N PRO A 492 -39.92 -7.98 2.62
CA PRO A 492 -41.24 -7.50 3.02
C PRO A 492 -42.23 -7.38 1.85
N ASP A 493 -41.75 -7.14 0.62
CA ASP A 493 -42.57 -7.10 -0.59
C ASP A 493 -42.82 -8.49 -1.22
N GLY A 494 -42.27 -9.55 -0.63
CA GLY A 494 -42.36 -10.92 -1.08
C GLY A 494 -41.66 -11.21 -2.43
N ARG A 495 -40.86 -10.27 -2.96
CA ARG A 495 -40.27 -10.41 -4.29
C ARG A 495 -38.82 -10.84 -4.29
N THR A 496 -38.10 -10.63 -3.22
CA THR A 496 -36.70 -11.05 -3.09
C THR A 496 -36.61 -12.17 -2.08
N VAL A 497 -35.84 -13.22 -2.42
CA VAL A 497 -35.64 -14.38 -1.58
C VAL A 497 -34.15 -14.61 -1.39
N GLN A 498 -33.80 -14.97 -0.18
CA GLN A 498 -32.43 -15.26 0.24
C GLN A 498 -32.30 -16.73 0.64
N TYR A 499 -31.22 -17.37 0.18
CA TYR A 499 -30.77 -18.67 0.66
C TYR A 499 -29.37 -18.54 1.23
N ILE A 500 -29.09 -19.26 2.29
CA ILE A 500 -27.81 -19.27 2.99
C ILE A 500 -27.19 -20.66 2.84
N GLY A 501 -26.12 -20.74 2.07
CA GLY A 501 -25.35 -21.96 1.89
C GLY A 501 -24.24 -22.06 2.93
N VAL A 502 -24.27 -23.11 3.76
CA VAL A 502 -23.23 -23.43 4.73
C VAL A 502 -22.35 -24.53 4.16
N GLU A 503 -21.06 -24.28 4.04
CA GLU A 503 -20.14 -25.21 3.37
C GLU A 503 -19.79 -26.44 4.21
N LYS A 504 -19.36 -27.50 3.51
CA LYS A 504 -18.84 -28.72 4.16
C LYS A 504 -17.40 -28.47 4.61
N GLY A 505 -17.19 -28.35 5.92
CA GLY A 505 -15.87 -28.19 6.53
C GLY A 505 -15.59 -26.81 7.13
N ALA A 506 -14.37 -26.66 7.62
CA ALA A 506 -13.97 -25.49 8.41
C ALA A 506 -13.62 -24.23 7.58
N ALA A 507 -13.55 -24.34 6.28
CA ALA A 507 -13.14 -23.24 5.42
C ALA A 507 -14.33 -22.69 4.60
N ALA A 508 -14.38 -21.36 4.47
CA ALA A 508 -15.25 -20.69 3.49
C ALA A 508 -15.02 -21.23 2.07
N ALA A 509 -16.01 -21.07 1.19
CA ALA A 509 -15.85 -21.38 -0.23
C ALA A 509 -14.55 -20.78 -0.74
N PRO A 510 -13.64 -21.57 -1.29
CA PRO A 510 -12.44 -21.02 -1.85
C PRO A 510 -12.81 -19.96 -2.91
N ILE A 511 -12.13 -18.84 -2.94
CA ILE A 511 -12.36 -17.77 -3.92
C ILE A 511 -12.49 -18.32 -5.35
N LYS A 512 -11.79 -19.42 -5.64
CA LYS A 512 -11.85 -20.13 -6.92
C LYS A 512 -13.22 -20.75 -7.23
N ALA A 513 -14.07 -21.01 -6.23
CA ALA A 513 -15.40 -21.59 -6.43
C ALA A 513 -16.45 -20.54 -6.83
N ILE A 514 -16.19 -19.24 -6.61
CA ILE A 514 -17.17 -18.17 -6.85
C ILE A 514 -17.75 -18.17 -8.28
N PRO A 515 -16.96 -18.34 -9.35
CA PRO A 515 -17.55 -18.43 -10.70
C PRO A 515 -18.55 -19.57 -10.86
N ALA A 516 -18.28 -20.74 -10.27
CA ALA A 516 -19.19 -21.89 -10.30
C ALA A 516 -20.47 -21.61 -9.50
N LEU A 517 -20.36 -20.98 -8.34
CA LEU A 517 -21.51 -20.60 -7.51
C LEU A 517 -22.40 -19.55 -8.22
N ARG A 518 -21.80 -18.57 -8.90
CA ARG A 518 -22.54 -17.62 -9.74
C ARG A 518 -23.25 -18.30 -10.90
N THR A 519 -22.56 -19.22 -11.57
CA THR A 519 -23.19 -20.02 -12.65
C THR A 519 -24.36 -20.87 -12.12
N LEU A 520 -24.23 -21.41 -10.90
CA LEU A 520 -25.32 -22.14 -10.24
C LEU A 520 -26.51 -21.22 -9.94
N ALA A 521 -26.26 -20.04 -9.40
CA ALA A 521 -27.30 -19.02 -9.16
C ALA A 521 -28.01 -18.61 -10.46
N ASP A 522 -27.24 -18.37 -11.53
CA ASP A 522 -27.77 -17.98 -12.82
C ASP A 522 -28.65 -19.06 -13.44
N ARG A 523 -28.22 -20.34 -13.38
CA ARG A 523 -28.99 -21.46 -13.90
C ARG A 523 -30.28 -21.68 -13.12
N SER A 524 -30.19 -21.77 -11.79
CA SER A 524 -31.38 -21.96 -10.94
C SER A 524 -32.35 -20.78 -11.01
N GLY A 525 -31.85 -19.54 -11.15
CA GLY A 525 -32.69 -18.38 -11.38
C GLY A 525 -33.37 -18.37 -12.74
N ALA A 526 -32.67 -18.81 -13.81
CA ALA A 526 -33.24 -18.91 -15.15
C ALA A 526 -34.37 -19.95 -15.24
N GLU A 527 -34.26 -21.08 -14.52
CA GLU A 527 -35.29 -22.13 -14.47
C GLU A 527 -36.63 -21.61 -13.91
N VAL A 528 -36.56 -20.67 -12.96
CA VAL A 528 -37.75 -20.08 -12.30
C VAL A 528 -38.05 -18.64 -12.76
N HIS A 529 -37.41 -18.20 -13.84
CA HIS A 529 -37.64 -16.90 -14.48
C HIS A 529 -37.47 -15.70 -13.53
N THR A 530 -36.40 -15.70 -12.72
CA THR A 530 -36.06 -14.55 -11.86
C THR A 530 -35.69 -13.32 -12.70
N VAL A 531 -36.01 -12.14 -12.20
CA VAL A 531 -35.65 -10.83 -12.82
C VAL A 531 -34.17 -10.50 -12.58
N ALA A 532 -33.64 -10.89 -11.42
CA ALA A 532 -32.24 -10.75 -11.06
C ALA A 532 -31.85 -11.77 -10.01
N GLN A 533 -30.60 -12.19 -10.04
CA GLN A 533 -30.01 -13.10 -9.04
C GLN A 533 -28.58 -12.67 -8.76
N GLY A 534 -28.05 -13.12 -7.62
CA GLY A 534 -26.68 -12.81 -7.23
C GLY A 534 -26.17 -13.67 -6.08
N VAL A 535 -24.85 -13.71 -5.96
CA VAL A 535 -24.15 -14.39 -4.86
C VAL A 535 -23.47 -13.31 -4.02
N PHE A 536 -23.87 -13.19 -2.76
CA PHE A 536 -23.41 -12.20 -1.82
C PHE A 536 -22.56 -12.84 -0.71
N GLY A 537 -21.64 -12.05 -0.13
CA GLY A 537 -20.77 -12.47 0.95
C GLY A 537 -19.34 -11.96 0.75
N ILE A 538 -18.48 -12.23 1.74
CA ILE A 538 -17.08 -11.74 1.74
C ILE A 538 -16.27 -12.36 0.57
N GLN A 539 -16.48 -13.64 0.27
CA GLN A 539 -15.72 -14.33 -0.78
C GLN A 539 -16.05 -13.85 -2.19
N PRO A 540 -17.36 -13.69 -2.59
CA PRO A 540 -17.72 -13.04 -3.85
C PRO A 540 -17.15 -11.64 -4.01
N PHE A 541 -17.16 -10.84 -2.94
CA PHE A 541 -16.58 -9.49 -2.93
C PHE A 541 -15.06 -9.56 -3.15
N ALA A 542 -14.35 -10.42 -2.42
CA ALA A 542 -12.90 -10.60 -2.56
C ALA A 542 -12.53 -11.10 -3.97
N TYR A 543 -13.35 -11.95 -4.57
CA TYR A 543 -13.16 -12.40 -5.95
C TYR A 543 -13.21 -11.23 -6.93
N ASP A 544 -14.23 -10.36 -6.83
CA ASP A 544 -14.37 -9.21 -7.73
C ASP A 544 -13.22 -8.20 -7.55
N VAL A 545 -12.79 -7.96 -6.31
CA VAL A 545 -11.62 -7.11 -6.03
C VAL A 545 -10.36 -7.68 -6.68
N ASN A 546 -10.11 -8.99 -6.52
CA ASN A 546 -8.95 -9.65 -7.14
C ASN A 546 -8.99 -9.60 -8.67
N GLN A 547 -10.16 -9.87 -9.26
CA GLN A 547 -10.37 -9.85 -10.69
C GLN A 547 -10.09 -8.44 -11.25
N LEU A 548 -10.68 -7.42 -10.62
CA LEU A 548 -10.56 -6.04 -11.04
C LEU A 548 -9.13 -5.51 -10.86
N SER A 549 -8.51 -5.81 -9.71
CA SER A 549 -7.13 -5.45 -9.43
C SER A 549 -6.16 -6.07 -10.45
N SER A 550 -6.35 -7.36 -10.79
CA SER A 550 -5.53 -8.04 -11.80
C SER A 550 -5.74 -7.45 -13.19
N SER A 551 -6.98 -7.14 -13.55
CA SER A 551 -7.30 -6.50 -14.83
C SER A 551 -6.63 -5.13 -14.95
N ASP A 552 -6.71 -4.31 -13.90
CA ASP A 552 -6.09 -3.00 -13.87
C ASP A 552 -4.58 -3.06 -14.02
N LEU A 553 -3.91 -4.04 -13.38
CA LEU A 553 -2.48 -4.23 -13.54
C LEU A 553 -2.08 -4.39 -15.02
N TRP A 554 -2.79 -5.25 -15.76
CA TRP A 554 -2.49 -5.51 -17.16
C TRP A 554 -2.73 -4.30 -18.07
N HIS A 555 -3.65 -3.40 -17.71
CA HIS A 555 -3.93 -2.18 -18.47
C HIS A 555 -3.00 -1.02 -18.07
N ILE A 556 -2.72 -0.87 -16.79
CA ILE A 556 -1.95 0.28 -16.28
C ILE A 556 -0.45 0.10 -16.48
N ILE A 557 0.09 -1.12 -16.30
CA ILE A 557 1.53 -1.36 -16.47
C ILE A 557 2.07 -0.86 -17.81
N PRO A 558 1.48 -1.20 -18.97
CA PRO A 558 1.96 -0.70 -20.25
C PRO A 558 1.85 0.84 -20.38
N VAL A 559 0.75 1.42 -19.90
CA VAL A 559 0.53 2.88 -19.99
C VAL A 559 1.59 3.63 -19.19
N VAL A 560 1.83 3.21 -17.93
CA VAL A 560 2.86 3.81 -17.06
C VAL A 560 4.24 3.62 -17.66
N ALA A 561 4.57 2.41 -18.13
CA ALA A 561 5.86 2.11 -18.74
C ALA A 561 6.14 2.99 -19.96
N VAL A 562 5.16 3.15 -20.86
CA VAL A 562 5.27 4.02 -22.04
C VAL A 562 5.40 5.48 -21.62
N LEU A 563 4.58 5.95 -20.68
CA LEU A 563 4.63 7.33 -20.19
C LEU A 563 6.00 7.66 -19.59
N ILE A 564 6.51 6.80 -18.72
CA ILE A 564 7.84 6.95 -18.12
C ILE A 564 8.93 6.88 -19.21
N ALA A 565 8.82 5.97 -20.16
CA ALA A 565 9.79 5.87 -21.28
C ALA A 565 9.82 7.16 -22.10
N ILE A 566 8.66 7.78 -22.39
CA ILE A 566 8.58 9.06 -23.10
C ILE A 566 9.26 10.18 -22.28
N LEU A 567 8.94 10.29 -20.98
CA LEU A 567 9.56 11.30 -20.14
C LEU A 567 11.06 11.12 -20.01
N LEU A 568 11.52 9.88 -19.84
CA LEU A 568 12.96 9.55 -19.84
C LEU A 568 13.61 9.86 -21.19
N ALA A 569 12.95 9.60 -22.32
CA ALA A 569 13.45 9.92 -23.64
C ALA A 569 13.69 11.42 -23.83
N ILE A 570 12.77 12.24 -23.33
CA ILE A 570 12.90 13.71 -23.37
C ILE A 570 14.09 14.16 -22.52
N VAL A 571 14.22 13.66 -21.30
CA VAL A 571 15.30 14.04 -20.36
C VAL A 571 16.65 13.56 -20.85
N MET A 572 16.75 12.29 -21.25
CA MET A 572 18.00 11.68 -21.71
C MET A 572 18.36 12.11 -23.13
N ARG A 573 17.42 12.67 -23.91
CA ARG A 573 17.55 12.92 -25.36
C ARG A 573 18.06 11.67 -26.09
N SER A 574 17.51 10.52 -25.73
CA SER A 574 17.82 9.20 -26.25
C SER A 574 16.54 8.38 -26.33
N LEU A 575 16.40 7.57 -27.39
CA LEU A 575 15.30 6.61 -27.51
C LEU A 575 15.69 5.20 -27.02
N LEU A 576 16.97 4.86 -27.00
CA LEU A 576 17.45 3.55 -26.56
C LEU A 576 17.57 3.46 -25.02
N ALA A 577 18.03 4.53 -24.36
CA ALA A 577 18.20 4.54 -22.91
C ALA A 577 16.90 4.22 -22.13
N PRO A 578 15.75 4.84 -22.43
CA PRO A 578 14.51 4.55 -21.74
C PRO A 578 14.06 3.09 -21.83
N LEU A 579 14.28 2.43 -22.95
CA LEU A 579 13.83 1.05 -23.16
C LEU A 579 14.46 0.09 -22.16
N TYR A 580 15.78 0.08 -22.03
CA TYR A 580 16.41 -0.83 -21.08
C TYR A 580 16.28 -0.35 -19.63
N LEU A 581 16.16 0.97 -19.38
CA LEU A 581 15.92 1.49 -18.04
C LEU A 581 14.55 1.04 -17.50
N VAL A 582 13.50 1.20 -18.28
CA VAL A 582 12.15 0.73 -17.91
C VAL A 582 12.13 -0.79 -17.78
N THR A 583 12.74 -1.52 -18.73
CA THR A 583 12.83 -2.99 -18.67
C THR A 583 13.58 -3.47 -17.42
N SER A 584 14.67 -2.79 -17.04
CA SER A 584 15.45 -3.17 -15.86
C SER A 584 14.70 -2.93 -14.54
N VAL A 585 13.93 -1.84 -14.44
CA VAL A 585 13.05 -1.60 -13.28
C VAL A 585 11.91 -2.60 -13.24
N LEU A 586 11.32 -2.94 -14.39
CA LEU A 586 10.28 -3.97 -14.47
C LEU A 586 10.81 -5.35 -14.04
N LEU A 587 12.02 -5.70 -14.45
CA LEU A 587 12.70 -6.94 -14.05
C LEU A 587 12.95 -6.95 -12.53
N SER A 588 13.38 -5.83 -11.94
CA SER A 588 13.55 -5.66 -10.51
C SER A 588 12.22 -5.79 -9.75
N TYR A 589 11.15 -5.22 -10.28
CA TYR A 589 9.80 -5.35 -9.75
C TYR A 589 9.36 -6.82 -9.70
N LEU A 590 9.50 -7.54 -10.82
CA LEU A 590 9.12 -8.96 -10.88
C LEU A 590 9.95 -9.82 -9.92
N ALA A 591 11.26 -9.55 -9.81
CA ALA A 591 12.13 -10.23 -8.86
C ALA A 591 11.75 -9.93 -7.39
N ALA A 592 11.46 -8.68 -7.06
CA ALA A 592 11.04 -8.31 -5.71
C ALA A 592 9.69 -8.92 -5.32
N LEU A 593 8.75 -8.96 -6.26
CA LEU A 593 7.46 -9.62 -6.07
C LEU A 593 7.64 -11.14 -5.88
N GLY A 594 8.51 -11.77 -6.71
CA GLY A 594 8.85 -13.18 -6.57
C GLY A 594 9.52 -13.50 -5.25
N LEU A 595 10.45 -12.66 -4.77
CA LEU A 595 11.07 -12.83 -3.46
C LEU A 595 10.06 -12.69 -2.31
N THR A 596 9.14 -11.76 -2.42
CA THR A 596 8.06 -11.57 -1.45
C THR A 596 7.16 -12.81 -1.41
N ALA A 597 6.80 -13.35 -2.59
CA ALA A 597 6.03 -14.59 -2.70
C ALA A 597 6.75 -15.79 -2.07
N LEU A 598 8.05 -15.93 -2.32
CA LEU A 598 8.87 -16.98 -1.70
C LEU A 598 8.83 -16.89 -0.17
N ILE A 599 9.04 -15.69 0.39
CA ILE A 599 9.11 -15.49 1.83
C ILE A 599 7.76 -15.73 2.51
N PHE A 600 6.68 -15.13 1.99
CA PHE A 600 5.39 -15.13 2.69
C PHE A 600 4.51 -16.33 2.33
N VAL A 601 4.50 -16.76 1.08
CA VAL A 601 3.63 -17.85 0.63
C VAL A 601 4.34 -19.19 0.72
N HIS A 602 5.49 -19.34 0.05
CA HIS A 602 6.15 -20.64 -0.01
C HIS A 602 6.82 -21.05 1.29
N PHE A 603 7.51 -20.12 1.99
CA PHE A 603 8.17 -20.41 3.27
C PHE A 603 7.32 -20.01 4.47
N GLY A 604 6.52 -18.94 4.36
CA GLY A 604 5.71 -18.41 5.46
C GLY A 604 4.33 -19.05 5.58
N GLY A 605 3.91 -19.92 4.65
CA GLY A 605 2.66 -20.67 4.71
C GLY A 605 1.39 -19.82 4.56
N GLN A 606 1.52 -18.57 4.09
CA GLN A 606 0.34 -17.73 3.84
C GLN A 606 -0.44 -18.19 2.62
N SER A 607 -1.75 -17.99 2.61
CA SER A 607 -2.66 -18.40 1.53
C SER A 607 -2.39 -17.71 0.19
N GLY A 608 -1.74 -16.53 0.22
CA GLY A 608 -1.43 -15.77 -0.98
C GLY A 608 -0.78 -14.41 -0.70
N ILE A 609 -0.56 -13.67 -1.77
CA ILE A 609 -0.05 -12.29 -1.73
C ILE A 609 -1.24 -11.33 -1.66
N ASN A 610 -1.14 -10.28 -0.83
CA ASN A 610 -2.15 -9.23 -0.79
C ASN A 610 -2.38 -8.62 -2.18
N PHE A 611 -3.65 -8.50 -2.59
CA PHE A 611 -4.04 -8.02 -3.93
C PHE A 611 -3.54 -6.61 -4.27
N VAL A 612 -3.35 -5.75 -3.26
CA VAL A 612 -2.85 -4.39 -3.44
C VAL A 612 -1.34 -4.37 -3.69
N LEU A 613 -0.61 -5.37 -3.18
CA LEU A 613 0.85 -5.40 -3.19
C LEU A 613 1.47 -5.32 -4.60
N PRO A 614 1.07 -6.17 -5.58
CA PRO A 614 1.67 -6.13 -6.91
C PRO A 614 1.54 -4.75 -7.55
N PHE A 615 0.38 -4.12 -7.37
CA PHE A 615 0.09 -2.81 -7.92
C PHE A 615 0.91 -1.69 -7.25
N LEU A 616 0.91 -1.62 -5.92
CA LEU A 616 1.69 -0.62 -5.20
C LEU A 616 3.19 -0.77 -5.46
N MET A 617 3.71 -2.00 -5.42
CA MET A 617 5.11 -2.26 -5.75
C MET A 617 5.47 -1.77 -7.14
N PHE A 618 4.61 -2.08 -8.14
CA PHE A 618 4.84 -1.62 -9.50
C PHE A 618 4.94 -0.10 -9.57
N VAL A 619 3.92 0.60 -9.04
CA VAL A 619 3.87 2.07 -9.07
C VAL A 619 5.07 2.69 -8.34
N PHE A 620 5.38 2.20 -7.14
CA PHE A 620 6.50 2.74 -6.36
C PHE A 620 7.86 2.48 -7.01
N LEU A 621 8.10 1.26 -7.47
CA LEU A 621 9.39 0.94 -8.09
C LEU A 621 9.57 1.64 -9.44
N MET A 622 8.52 1.76 -10.23
CA MET A 622 8.58 2.51 -11.48
C MET A 622 8.77 4.00 -11.24
N ALA A 623 8.06 4.58 -10.27
CA ALA A 623 8.16 5.99 -9.95
C ALA A 623 9.52 6.33 -9.31
N LEU A 624 9.85 5.71 -8.18
CA LEU A 624 11.06 5.98 -7.41
C LEU A 624 12.33 5.38 -8.05
N GLY A 625 12.18 4.25 -8.78
CA GLY A 625 13.26 3.64 -9.54
C GLY A 625 13.77 4.53 -10.66
N SER A 626 12.89 5.24 -11.34
CA SER A 626 13.25 6.11 -12.46
C SER A 626 14.07 7.33 -12.04
N ASP A 627 13.85 7.88 -10.85
CA ASP A 627 14.46 9.10 -10.34
C ASP A 627 15.99 9.04 -10.32
N TYR A 628 16.50 8.01 -9.70
CA TYR A 628 17.93 7.84 -9.56
C TYR A 628 18.58 7.36 -10.86
N ASN A 629 17.84 6.67 -11.75
CA ASN A 629 18.30 6.35 -13.08
C ASN A 629 18.58 7.62 -13.89
N VAL A 630 17.70 8.63 -13.76
CA VAL A 630 17.91 9.96 -14.35
C VAL A 630 19.23 10.57 -13.87
N LEU A 631 19.49 10.54 -12.56
CA LEU A 631 20.68 11.14 -11.97
C LEU A 631 21.96 10.47 -12.48
N VAL A 632 22.03 9.14 -12.43
CA VAL A 632 23.21 8.37 -12.87
C VAL A 632 23.44 8.57 -14.36
N MET A 633 22.38 8.46 -15.16
CA MET A 633 22.47 8.58 -16.61
C MET A 633 22.83 10.00 -17.07
N THR A 634 22.30 11.02 -16.40
CA THR A 634 22.68 12.42 -16.67
C THR A 634 24.17 12.63 -16.41
N ARG A 635 24.70 12.05 -15.32
CA ARG A 635 26.13 12.12 -15.02
C ARG A 635 26.98 11.36 -16.01
N ILE A 636 26.58 10.16 -16.41
CA ILE A 636 27.27 9.40 -17.48
C ILE A 636 27.28 10.21 -18.78
N ARG A 637 26.18 10.89 -19.11
CA ARG A 637 26.07 11.74 -20.29
C ARG A 637 27.01 12.92 -20.23
N GLU A 638 27.10 13.63 -19.11
CA GLU A 638 28.03 14.74 -18.90
C GLU A 638 29.49 14.29 -19.14
N GLU A 639 29.89 13.19 -18.50
CA GLU A 639 31.25 12.65 -18.65
C GLU A 639 31.52 12.12 -20.08
N SER A 640 30.48 11.61 -20.76
CA SER A 640 30.60 11.09 -22.14
C SER A 640 30.87 12.18 -23.19
N HIS A 641 30.73 13.46 -22.87
CA HIS A 641 31.17 14.55 -23.74
C HIS A 641 32.69 14.64 -23.83
N HIS A 642 33.40 14.19 -22.81
CA HIS A 642 34.84 14.35 -22.68
C HIS A 642 35.62 13.03 -22.63
N LEU A 643 34.97 11.93 -22.28
CA LEU A 643 35.58 10.63 -22.03
C LEU A 643 34.96 9.55 -22.94
N ARG A 644 35.70 8.45 -23.13
CA ARG A 644 35.14 7.23 -23.73
C ARG A 644 34.05 6.65 -22.83
N THR A 645 33.08 5.96 -23.41
CA THR A 645 31.88 5.48 -22.69
C THR A 645 32.26 4.67 -21.45
N GLY A 646 33.18 3.74 -21.47
CA GLY A 646 33.59 2.95 -20.32
C GLY A 646 34.21 3.80 -19.20
N GLU A 647 35.06 4.77 -19.52
CA GLU A 647 35.66 5.66 -18.54
C GLU A 647 34.65 6.66 -17.97
N ALA A 648 33.72 7.16 -18.80
CA ALA A 648 32.64 8.00 -18.41
C ALA A 648 31.72 7.29 -17.37
N VAL A 649 31.39 6.01 -17.64
CA VAL A 649 30.62 5.15 -16.71
C VAL A 649 31.39 4.97 -15.39
N ARG A 650 32.67 4.60 -15.42
CA ARG A 650 33.50 4.41 -14.23
C ARG A 650 33.54 5.67 -13.37
N ARG A 651 33.73 6.85 -13.98
CA ARG A 651 33.81 8.12 -13.29
C ARG A 651 32.48 8.55 -12.72
N ALA A 652 31.41 8.39 -13.49
CA ALA A 652 30.06 8.72 -13.04
C ALA A 652 29.61 7.87 -11.85
N ILE A 653 29.76 6.53 -11.92
CA ILE A 653 29.41 5.62 -10.82
C ILE A 653 30.29 5.87 -9.59
N GLY A 654 31.59 6.13 -9.77
CA GLY A 654 32.48 6.49 -8.66
C GLY A 654 32.05 7.77 -7.95
N ALA A 655 31.53 8.75 -8.66
CA ALA A 655 31.08 10.03 -8.11
C ALA A 655 29.68 9.95 -7.49
N THR A 656 28.74 9.24 -8.10
CA THR A 656 27.33 9.20 -7.68
C THR A 656 26.97 8.01 -6.80
N GLY A 657 27.75 6.93 -6.85
CA GLY A 657 27.41 5.65 -6.21
C GLY A 657 27.10 5.77 -4.72
N THR A 658 27.92 6.49 -3.95
CA THR A 658 27.69 6.70 -2.51
C THR A 658 26.36 7.42 -2.25
N THR A 659 26.08 8.48 -3.01
CA THR A 659 24.85 9.28 -2.82
C THR A 659 23.62 8.47 -3.15
N VAL A 660 23.62 7.77 -4.28
CA VAL A 660 22.50 6.94 -4.75
C VAL A 660 22.25 5.78 -3.80
N THR A 661 23.30 5.12 -3.34
CA THR A 661 23.15 3.98 -2.41
C THR A 661 22.65 4.41 -1.04
N THR A 662 23.14 5.55 -0.54
CA THR A 662 22.64 6.09 0.73
C THR A 662 21.16 6.44 0.65
N ALA A 663 20.74 7.09 -0.43
CA ALA A 663 19.34 7.42 -0.66
C ALA A 663 18.46 6.17 -0.76
N GLY A 664 18.89 5.18 -1.55
CA GLY A 664 18.18 3.90 -1.64
C GLY A 664 18.11 3.12 -0.34
N LEU A 665 19.15 3.18 0.52
CA LEU A 665 19.13 2.59 1.85
C LEU A 665 18.13 3.31 2.79
N ILE A 666 18.04 4.62 2.72
CA ILE A 666 17.08 5.39 3.52
C ILE A 666 15.67 5.03 3.10
N LEU A 667 15.39 5.05 1.80
CA LEU A 667 14.07 4.72 1.25
C LEU A 667 13.69 3.27 1.52
N GLY A 668 14.55 2.31 1.17
CA GLY A 668 14.34 0.88 1.42
C GLY A 668 14.20 0.58 2.90
N GLY A 669 15.00 1.25 3.75
CA GLY A 669 14.91 1.13 5.20
C GLY A 669 13.62 1.68 5.79
N THR A 670 13.07 2.77 5.24
CA THR A 670 11.76 3.30 5.65
C THR A 670 10.66 2.26 5.41
N PHE A 671 10.67 1.61 4.23
CA PHE A 671 9.74 0.53 3.94
C PHE A 671 10.03 -0.73 4.77
N ALA A 672 11.29 -1.03 5.08
CA ALA A 672 11.65 -2.13 5.97
C ALA A 672 11.12 -1.91 7.39
N VAL A 673 11.21 -0.69 7.93
CA VAL A 673 10.59 -0.37 9.24
C VAL A 673 9.08 -0.60 9.21
N LEU A 674 8.42 -0.23 8.11
CA LEU A 674 7.02 -0.53 7.88
C LEU A 674 6.73 -2.03 7.97
N ALA A 675 7.60 -2.85 7.40
CA ALA A 675 7.51 -4.29 7.45
C ALA A 675 7.64 -4.86 8.87
N PHE A 676 8.59 -4.36 9.66
CA PHE A 676 8.83 -4.83 11.02
C PHE A 676 7.77 -4.34 12.01
N ALA A 677 7.38 -3.09 11.93
CA ALA A 677 6.44 -2.50 12.87
C ALA A 677 4.96 -2.82 12.53
N GLY A 678 4.66 -3.21 11.28
CA GLY A 678 3.34 -3.70 10.87
C GLY A 678 3.06 -5.16 11.27
N GLY A 679 4.07 -5.90 11.76
CA GLY A 679 3.95 -7.28 12.20
C GLY A 679 3.63 -7.37 13.68
N GLY A 680 2.34 -7.42 14.06
CA GLY A 680 1.94 -7.95 15.36
C GLY A 680 2.26 -9.45 15.48
N ALA A 681 2.09 -10.05 16.66
CA ALA A 681 2.45 -11.43 16.98
C ALA A 681 1.82 -12.53 16.09
N SER A 682 0.95 -12.17 15.17
CA SER A 682 0.34 -13.04 14.18
C SER A 682 0.81 -12.66 12.78
N GLY A 683 1.74 -13.44 12.27
CA GLY A 683 2.44 -13.22 11.03
C GLY A 683 1.57 -12.79 9.85
N GLY A 684 1.99 -11.73 9.18
CA GLY A 684 1.58 -11.47 7.82
C GLY A 684 0.49 -10.45 7.63
N SER A 685 0.52 -9.33 8.36
CA SER A 685 -0.35 -8.21 8.00
C SER A 685 -0.09 -7.73 6.56
N GLN A 686 -1.13 -7.27 5.88
CA GLN A 686 -1.04 -6.69 4.53
C GLN A 686 0.06 -5.62 4.44
N ILE A 687 0.21 -4.83 5.50
CA ILE A 687 1.21 -3.78 5.65
C ILE A 687 2.63 -4.37 5.65
N GLN A 688 2.82 -5.52 6.28
CA GLN A 688 4.11 -6.21 6.35
C GLN A 688 4.57 -6.68 4.97
N GLN A 689 3.68 -7.31 4.19
CA GLN A 689 4.00 -7.70 2.81
C GLN A 689 4.38 -6.49 1.94
N ILE A 690 3.64 -5.38 2.05
CA ILE A 690 3.92 -4.14 1.32
C ILE A 690 5.30 -3.59 1.74
N GLY A 691 5.56 -3.54 3.03
CA GLY A 691 6.84 -3.05 3.55
C GLY A 691 8.03 -3.85 3.04
N TYR A 692 8.00 -5.18 3.15
CA TYR A 692 9.07 -6.06 2.64
C TYR A 692 9.19 -5.99 1.12
N GLY A 693 8.08 -6.09 0.39
CA GLY A 693 8.09 -6.10 -1.07
C GLY A 693 8.72 -4.85 -1.67
N VAL A 694 8.29 -3.67 -1.19
CA VAL A 694 8.86 -2.40 -1.68
C VAL A 694 10.29 -2.23 -1.20
N ALA A 695 10.64 -2.59 0.06
CA ALA A 695 12.01 -2.52 0.57
C ALA A 695 12.97 -3.36 -0.28
N PHE A 696 12.62 -4.62 -0.57
CA PHE A 696 13.44 -5.49 -1.44
C PHE A 696 13.56 -4.92 -2.83
N GLY A 697 12.46 -4.42 -3.42
CA GLY A 697 12.50 -3.81 -4.74
C GLY A 697 13.44 -2.61 -4.81
N VAL A 698 13.36 -1.69 -3.85
CA VAL A 698 14.23 -0.51 -3.77
C VAL A 698 15.71 -0.90 -3.57
N VAL A 699 15.97 -1.89 -2.70
CA VAL A 699 17.33 -2.38 -2.45
C VAL A 699 17.89 -3.04 -3.71
N MET A 700 17.15 -3.95 -4.34
CA MET A 700 17.56 -4.60 -5.58
C MET A 700 17.82 -3.59 -6.70
N ASP A 701 16.91 -2.62 -6.88
CA ASP A 701 17.07 -1.58 -7.88
C ASP A 701 18.31 -0.73 -7.61
N THR A 702 18.52 -0.32 -6.36
CA THR A 702 19.63 0.56 -5.99
C THR A 702 20.99 -0.12 -6.11
N PHE A 703 21.13 -1.34 -5.57
CA PHE A 703 22.45 -2.00 -5.48
C PHE A 703 22.80 -2.80 -6.73
N VAL A 704 21.82 -3.41 -7.39
CA VAL A 704 22.08 -4.30 -8.52
C VAL A 704 21.76 -3.62 -9.84
N VAL A 705 20.54 -3.11 -10.00
CA VAL A 705 20.14 -2.53 -11.29
C VAL A 705 21.01 -1.32 -11.64
N ARG A 706 21.10 -0.33 -10.76
CA ARG A 706 21.78 0.95 -11.04
C ARG A 706 23.29 0.88 -10.97
N THR A 707 23.82 0.08 -10.04
CA THR A 707 25.27 0.03 -9.82
C THR A 707 25.95 -0.98 -10.74
N ILE A 708 25.21 -1.97 -11.22
CA ILE A 708 25.76 -3.11 -11.96
C ILE A 708 25.11 -3.27 -13.33
N LEU A 709 23.77 -3.48 -13.39
CA LEU A 709 23.09 -3.89 -14.63
C LEU A 709 23.02 -2.75 -15.65
N VAL A 710 22.52 -1.58 -15.26
CA VAL A 710 22.40 -0.41 -16.13
C VAL A 710 23.77 0.04 -16.67
N PRO A 711 24.83 0.20 -15.84
CA PRO A 711 26.16 0.51 -16.34
C PRO A 711 26.71 -0.50 -17.33
N ALA A 712 26.47 -1.80 -17.10
CA ALA A 712 26.89 -2.86 -18.03
C ALA A 712 26.23 -2.68 -19.40
N ILE A 713 24.91 -2.41 -19.44
CA ILE A 713 24.16 -2.19 -20.67
C ILE A 713 24.65 -0.92 -21.40
N VAL A 714 24.92 0.16 -20.66
CA VAL A 714 25.48 1.40 -21.24
C VAL A 714 26.81 1.15 -21.91
N VAL A 715 27.71 0.37 -21.29
CA VAL A 715 29.00 0.01 -21.86
C VAL A 715 28.84 -0.85 -23.11
N LEU A 716 27.91 -1.81 -23.12
CA LEU A 716 27.61 -2.66 -24.27
C LEU A 716 27.08 -1.86 -25.48
N LEU A 717 26.20 -0.90 -25.22
CA LEU A 717 25.63 -0.04 -26.25
C LEU A 717 26.62 1.04 -26.73
N GLY A 718 27.59 1.40 -25.91
CA GLY A 718 28.55 2.45 -26.22
C GLY A 718 27.84 3.76 -26.58
N ARG A 719 28.32 4.43 -27.64
CA ARG A 719 27.71 5.69 -28.10
C ARG A 719 26.31 5.54 -28.70
N ARG A 720 25.93 4.35 -29.16
CA ARG A 720 24.56 4.06 -29.64
C ARG A 720 23.53 4.33 -28.58
N ASN A 721 23.90 4.23 -27.29
CA ASN A 721 23.07 4.58 -26.15
C ASN A 721 22.42 5.97 -26.26
N TRP A 722 23.07 6.91 -26.94
CA TRP A 722 22.62 8.30 -27.05
C TRP A 722 21.88 8.62 -28.36
N TRP A 723 21.50 7.60 -29.16
CA TRP A 723 20.72 7.80 -30.39
C TRP A 723 19.33 8.39 -30.06
N PRO A 724 18.87 9.45 -30.79
CA PRO A 724 19.44 10.14 -31.97
C PRO A 724 20.19 11.43 -31.61
N SER A 725 20.66 11.65 -30.41
CA SER A 725 21.30 12.91 -29.99
C SER A 725 22.63 13.17 -30.65
N GLY A 726 23.15 14.43 -30.52
CA GLY A 726 24.45 14.82 -31.09
C GLY A 726 25.63 13.99 -30.56
N LEU A 727 25.57 13.46 -29.35
CA LEU A 727 26.60 12.59 -28.77
C LEU A 727 26.80 11.29 -29.53
N TRP A 728 25.74 10.74 -30.12
CA TRP A 728 25.85 9.55 -30.99
C TRP A 728 26.63 9.82 -32.26
N ARG A 729 26.50 11.02 -32.86
CA ARG A 729 27.17 11.41 -34.11
C ARG A 729 28.63 11.77 -33.92
N GLN A 730 29.01 12.20 -32.71
CA GLN A 730 30.41 12.51 -32.36
C GLN A 730 31.12 11.18 -32.08
N GLY A 731 32.11 10.76 -32.86
CA GLY A 731 32.94 9.57 -32.59
C GLY A 731 33.48 9.54 -31.16
N GLU A 732 33.96 8.38 -30.68
CA GLU A 732 34.62 8.33 -29.36
C GLU A 732 35.83 9.25 -29.32
N PRO A 733 36.06 10.02 -28.24
CA PRO A 733 37.27 10.85 -28.09
C PRO A 733 38.53 9.97 -28.28
N ALA A 734 39.51 10.47 -29.00
CA ALA A 734 40.80 9.82 -29.10
C ALA A 734 41.37 9.55 -27.71
N LEU A 735 42.13 8.46 -27.56
CA LEU A 735 42.88 8.23 -26.31
C LEU A 735 43.83 9.40 -26.13
N THR A 736 43.57 10.28 -25.18
CA THR A 736 44.58 11.21 -24.70
C THR A 736 45.67 10.35 -24.06
N PRO A 737 46.90 10.36 -24.52
CA PRO A 737 47.97 9.65 -23.83
C PRO A 737 47.97 10.11 -22.37
N ALA A 738 48.12 9.17 -21.44
CA ALA A 738 48.25 9.51 -20.04
C ALA A 738 49.32 10.60 -19.95
N MET A 739 48.95 11.81 -19.52
CA MET A 739 49.94 12.84 -19.25
C MET A 739 50.96 12.22 -18.32
N THR A 740 52.14 11.94 -18.85
CA THR A 740 53.32 11.64 -18.03
C THR A 740 53.39 12.74 -16.99
N PRO A 741 53.42 12.43 -15.69
CA PRO A 741 53.57 13.48 -14.70
C PRO A 741 54.79 14.32 -15.11
N PRO A 742 54.71 15.65 -15.09
CA PRO A 742 55.87 16.48 -15.43
C PRO A 742 57.03 15.98 -14.61
N ALA A 743 58.14 15.77 -15.27
CA ALA A 743 59.38 15.38 -14.61
C ALA A 743 59.60 16.34 -13.42
N PRO A 744 59.98 15.85 -12.27
CA PRO A 744 60.22 16.75 -11.12
C PRO A 744 61.25 17.83 -11.56
N GLU A 745 60.85 19.05 -11.40
CA GLU A 745 61.77 20.19 -11.66
C GLU A 745 63.06 19.92 -10.91
N PRO A 746 64.23 20.07 -11.56
CA PRO A 746 65.53 19.90 -10.87
C PRO A 746 65.58 20.89 -9.70
N ALA A 747 65.87 20.32 -8.53
CA ALA A 747 66.00 21.11 -7.28
C ALA A 747 66.96 22.30 -7.53
N PRO A 748 66.60 23.52 -7.10
CA PRO A 748 67.50 24.66 -7.25
C PRO A 748 68.85 24.39 -6.53
N PRO A 749 69.99 24.79 -7.14
CA PRO A 749 71.27 24.52 -6.54
C PRO A 749 71.38 25.13 -5.13
N LEU A 750 71.85 24.30 -4.18
CA LEU A 750 72.13 24.73 -2.82
C LEU A 750 73.06 25.91 -2.86
N GLN A 751 72.59 27.09 -2.44
CA GLN A 751 73.43 28.22 -2.18
C GLN A 751 74.29 27.92 -0.94
N THR A 752 75.59 27.65 -1.17
CA THR A 752 76.59 27.59 -0.15
C THR A 752 76.77 28.98 0.45
N THR A 753 76.19 29.22 1.59
CA THR A 753 76.53 30.39 2.44
C THR A 753 77.94 30.20 2.99
N SER A 754 78.88 30.93 2.38
CA SER A 754 80.23 31.09 3.00
C SER A 754 80.11 32.02 4.22
N THR A 755 80.38 31.48 5.37
CA THR A 755 80.63 32.21 6.58
C THR A 755 81.89 33.04 6.46
N ARG A 756 81.80 34.31 6.63
CA ARG A 756 82.79 35.19 7.24
C ARG A 756 82.14 36.12 8.28
#